data_3f545eb143db0b7b78be62721b348382
#
_entry.id   3f545eb143db0b7b78be62721b348382
#
_cell.length_a   1.000
_cell.length_b   1.000
_cell.length_c   1.000
_cell.angle_alpha   90.00
_cell.angle_beta   90.00
_cell.angle_gamma   90.00
#
_symmetry.space_group_name_H-M   'P 1'
#
loop_
_entity.id
_entity.type
_entity.pdbx_description
1 polymer ?
#
loop_
_entity_poly.entity_id
_entity_poly.type
_entity_poly.pdbx_seq_one_letter_code
_entity_poly.pdbx_strand_id
1 'polypeptide(L)'
;MSAALLVAGSKAADIRGYVVDAETGEALAAANVFVKGTTAGTTADVRGYFEINVADGTELTAAYVGYTPSSFTAESGNKAIEVRLQRSTELRDVNVYGSHTNFGVQSSQMSAQTLSATQIKQLPTVMGEADVMKSLQKLPGVQSSSDGAAGIYVRGGNYDQNLITLDGSTLYNGEHLKGFSSSIIPDMVDNVTFYKGAFPARYGSRLSSVVDVGLKEGDFENYHGNVNVGMLLSAIHAEGPIWKGHTSFNIAARASYFNWIMQPLLDKVYDNPNALKPYSKMNYYDLNAKFVHKFSDRDKLTAVVYWGKDVSDASPSDSYKIYKGDNNDNSDYLLIKHSTINHWDNVMGSAYWTHLFNNSFSLNVNANISHYLYYLKLSSLERTEKEIKEDSYASFNSEINEASLSTDFRLKRESKHDIRWGIKGAYQWMLPQVDTYSYILPKGKNTKPIISNANVGDWQHMTTMAIYGEDDWTATSWLKANLGLRYSLYAVTGKTYHSIEPRASLRFLITPKIAFKVSYARMSQGIHMLSSSNITMPSNLWVPITKNVPLMRGNQYAAGLTYEPINGIEFSVEGYYKTIDNVIQYKNGATYMAFVEKVTVQDPFSSSLDGIPFYEIASTTGDWQELVVSGKGRSYGIEFMAQKKFGRTTGWVSYT
;
A
#
# COMPACT_ATOMS: atom_id res chain seq x y z
N MET A 1 63.86 4.33 -30.88
CA MET A 1 63.25 5.55 -30.32
C MET A 1 61.83 5.20 -29.91
N SER A 2 61.66 4.82 -28.65
CA SER A 2 60.32 4.50 -28.06
C SER A 2 59.79 5.77 -27.42
N ALA A 3 58.69 6.30 -27.97
CA ALA A 3 57.97 7.39 -27.36
C ALA A 3 57.03 6.80 -26.27
N ALA A 4 57.40 6.99 -25.04
CA ALA A 4 56.51 6.74 -23.89
C ALA A 4 55.48 7.86 -23.83
N LEU A 5 54.18 7.55 -24.18
CA LEU A 5 53.05 8.42 -23.84
C LEU A 5 52.90 8.44 -22.32
N LEU A 6 53.24 9.54 -21.70
CA LEU A 6 52.80 9.87 -20.35
C LEU A 6 51.30 10.14 -20.40
N VAL A 7 50.50 9.16 -19.98
CA VAL A 7 49.12 9.40 -19.61
C VAL A 7 49.16 10.09 -18.24
N ALA A 8 48.94 11.39 -18.25
CA ALA A 8 48.68 12.13 -17.01
C ALA A 8 47.41 11.58 -16.38
N GLY A 9 47.54 10.81 -15.31
CA GLY A 9 46.43 10.31 -14.53
C GLY A 9 45.67 11.49 -13.89
N SER A 10 44.55 11.87 -14.45
CA SER A 10 43.62 12.81 -13.80
C SER A 10 43.18 12.19 -12.48
N LYS A 11 43.34 12.89 -11.37
CA LYS A 11 42.83 12.47 -10.06
C LYS A 11 41.31 12.39 -10.16
N ALA A 12 40.73 11.24 -9.83
CA ALA A 12 39.31 11.08 -9.65
C ALA A 12 38.84 11.95 -8.47
N ALA A 13 37.78 12.69 -8.66
CA ALA A 13 37.20 13.58 -7.67
C ALA A 13 35.72 13.20 -7.42
N ASP A 14 35.22 13.40 -6.22
CA ASP A 14 33.83 13.22 -5.88
C ASP A 14 33.06 14.47 -6.31
N ILE A 15 32.30 14.33 -7.39
CA ILE A 15 31.42 15.38 -7.93
C ILE A 15 30.06 15.25 -7.25
N ARG A 16 29.56 16.37 -6.74
CA ARG A 16 28.31 16.43 -5.95
C ARG A 16 27.35 17.46 -6.54
N GLY A 17 26.05 17.18 -6.46
CA GLY A 17 25.07 18.10 -6.99
C GLY A 17 23.63 17.72 -6.66
N TYR A 18 22.73 18.54 -7.19
CA TYR A 18 21.29 18.31 -7.11
C TYR A 18 20.71 18.30 -8.50
N VAL A 19 19.79 17.39 -8.76
CA VAL A 19 18.97 17.38 -9.98
C VAL A 19 17.59 17.88 -9.59
N VAL A 20 17.16 18.96 -10.25
CA VAL A 20 15.90 19.63 -9.96
C VAL A 20 15.12 19.90 -11.25
N ASP A 21 13.82 20.01 -11.14
CA ASP A 21 12.95 20.50 -12.21
C ASP A 21 13.30 21.97 -12.52
N ALA A 22 13.51 22.30 -13.78
CA ALA A 22 13.93 23.63 -14.20
C ALA A 22 12.86 24.70 -14.00
N GLU A 23 11.58 24.32 -13.98
CA GLU A 23 10.44 25.22 -13.86
C GLU A 23 9.98 25.35 -12.40
N THR A 24 9.94 24.23 -11.66
CA THR A 24 9.37 24.17 -10.32
C THR A 24 10.43 24.28 -9.21
N GLY A 25 11.70 24.00 -9.53
CA GLY A 25 12.75 23.85 -8.52
C GLY A 25 12.58 22.60 -7.64
N GLU A 26 11.64 21.71 -7.96
CA GLU A 26 11.39 20.48 -7.21
C GLU A 26 12.55 19.50 -7.40
N ALA A 27 12.93 18.82 -6.32
CA ALA A 27 13.96 17.79 -6.37
C ALA A 27 13.51 16.58 -7.19
N LEU A 28 14.27 16.19 -8.19
CA LEU A 28 13.98 15.04 -9.03
C LEU A 28 14.58 13.77 -8.39
N ALA A 29 13.83 13.18 -7.47
CA ALA A 29 14.19 11.94 -6.80
C ALA A 29 14.37 10.81 -7.80
N ALA A 30 15.41 9.99 -7.62
CA ALA A 30 15.80 8.93 -8.56
C ALA A 30 16.21 9.40 -9.97
N ALA A 31 16.50 10.69 -10.17
CA ALA A 31 17.14 11.17 -11.40
C ALA A 31 18.52 10.52 -11.59
N ASN A 32 18.85 10.17 -12.80
CA ASN A 32 20.11 9.49 -13.13
C ASN A 32 21.18 10.48 -13.55
N VAL A 33 22.39 10.34 -13.03
CA VAL A 33 23.56 11.12 -13.42
C VAL A 33 24.68 10.14 -13.80
N PHE A 34 25.13 10.21 -15.06
CA PHE A 34 26.06 9.24 -15.61
C PHE A 34 27.09 9.88 -16.56
N VAL A 35 28.20 9.19 -16.75
CA VAL A 35 29.23 9.59 -17.69
C VAL A 35 28.70 9.41 -19.11
N LYS A 36 28.67 10.49 -19.89
CA LYS A 36 28.14 10.51 -21.25
C LYS A 36 28.73 9.39 -22.12
N GLY A 37 27.84 8.63 -22.75
CA GLY A 37 28.24 7.52 -23.61
C GLY A 37 28.63 6.22 -22.88
N THR A 38 28.49 6.17 -21.54
CA THR A 38 28.79 4.98 -20.73
C THR A 38 27.62 4.58 -19.84
N THR A 39 27.75 3.44 -19.18
CA THR A 39 26.80 2.98 -18.15
C THR A 39 27.25 3.32 -16.73
N ALA A 40 28.39 3.99 -16.55
CA ALA A 40 28.90 4.39 -15.25
C ALA A 40 28.15 5.63 -14.75
N GLY A 41 27.46 5.52 -13.63
CA GLY A 41 26.63 6.61 -13.10
C GLY A 41 26.19 6.40 -11.66
N THR A 42 25.40 7.35 -11.16
CA THR A 42 24.76 7.36 -9.86
C THR A 42 23.32 7.80 -10.00
N THR A 43 22.52 7.63 -8.95
CA THR A 43 21.12 8.06 -8.90
C THR A 43 20.96 9.11 -7.81
N ALA A 44 20.19 10.14 -8.07
CA ALA A 44 19.82 11.14 -7.09
C ALA A 44 18.95 10.54 -5.97
N ASP A 45 19.13 11.02 -4.77
CA ASP A 45 18.29 10.64 -3.64
C ASP A 45 16.91 11.35 -3.67
N VAL A 46 16.10 11.14 -2.63
CA VAL A 46 14.78 11.79 -2.49
C VAL A 46 14.80 13.34 -2.48
N ARG A 47 15.98 13.93 -2.38
CA ARG A 47 16.20 15.38 -2.43
C ARG A 47 16.83 15.83 -3.75
N GLY A 48 16.90 14.93 -4.72
CA GLY A 48 17.63 15.16 -5.97
C GLY A 48 19.16 15.17 -5.83
N TYR A 49 19.73 14.90 -4.62
CA TYR A 49 21.17 14.93 -4.39
C TYR A 49 21.85 13.71 -5.00
N PHE A 50 22.93 13.95 -5.75
CA PHE A 50 23.80 12.90 -6.30
C PHE A 50 25.27 13.11 -5.93
N GLU A 51 26.00 12.01 -5.90
CA GLU A 51 27.45 11.99 -5.77
C GLU A 51 28.04 10.94 -6.71
N ILE A 52 29.02 11.33 -7.51
CA ILE A 52 29.66 10.45 -8.49
C ILE A 52 31.17 10.68 -8.49
N ASN A 53 31.95 9.58 -8.47
CA ASN A 53 33.41 9.64 -8.53
C ASN A 53 33.88 9.50 -9.97
N VAL A 54 34.36 10.60 -10.55
CA VAL A 54 34.85 10.66 -11.93
C VAL A 54 36.06 11.60 -12.04
N ALA A 55 36.79 11.49 -13.14
CA ALA A 55 37.87 12.42 -13.42
C ALA A 55 37.35 13.84 -13.65
N ASP A 56 38.09 14.84 -13.20
CA ASP A 56 37.78 16.25 -13.49
C ASP A 56 37.73 16.50 -15.00
N GLY A 57 36.77 17.30 -15.47
CA GLY A 57 36.53 17.52 -16.87
C GLY A 57 35.70 16.44 -17.57
N THR A 58 35.25 15.39 -16.87
CA THR A 58 34.37 14.37 -17.45
C THR A 58 32.99 14.95 -17.81
N GLU A 59 32.49 14.69 -19.01
CA GLU A 59 31.14 15.09 -19.39
C GLU A 59 30.11 14.13 -18.77
N LEU A 60 29.24 14.68 -17.92
CA LEU A 60 28.14 13.98 -17.25
C LEU A 60 26.82 14.34 -17.92
N THR A 61 25.85 13.42 -17.86
CA THR A 61 24.48 13.68 -18.28
C THR A 61 23.54 13.34 -17.13
N ALA A 62 22.65 14.27 -16.79
CA ALA A 62 21.53 14.03 -15.90
C ALA A 62 20.27 13.77 -16.71
N ALA A 63 19.47 12.79 -16.29
CA ALA A 63 18.26 12.40 -16.98
C ALA A 63 17.18 11.92 -15.99
N TYR A 64 15.93 12.25 -16.28
CA TYR A 64 14.76 11.81 -15.55
C TYR A 64 13.60 11.54 -16.49
N VAL A 65 12.74 10.56 -16.16
CA VAL A 65 11.61 10.19 -17.02
C VAL A 65 10.63 11.36 -17.15
N GLY A 66 10.31 11.75 -18.37
CA GLY A 66 9.46 12.92 -18.65
C GLY A 66 10.21 14.24 -18.75
N TYR A 67 11.55 14.22 -18.69
CA TYR A 67 12.40 15.41 -18.80
C TYR A 67 13.41 15.28 -19.94
N THR A 68 13.82 16.43 -20.47
CA THR A 68 14.92 16.51 -21.45
C THR A 68 16.25 16.34 -20.71
N PRO A 69 17.11 15.37 -21.09
CA PRO A 69 18.41 15.21 -20.47
C PRO A 69 19.29 16.44 -20.63
N SER A 70 20.04 16.77 -19.59
CA SER A 70 21.01 17.87 -19.57
C SER A 70 22.42 17.34 -19.36
N SER A 71 23.36 17.75 -20.21
CA SER A 71 24.78 17.42 -20.06
C SER A 71 25.53 18.57 -19.41
N PHE A 72 26.48 18.24 -18.52
CA PHE A 72 27.33 19.19 -17.82
C PHE A 72 28.71 18.58 -17.57
N THR A 73 29.71 19.43 -17.37
CA THR A 73 31.08 18.99 -17.11
C THR A 73 31.33 18.83 -15.61
N ALA A 74 31.97 17.75 -15.23
CA ALA A 74 32.40 17.50 -13.88
C ALA A 74 33.54 18.47 -13.51
N GLU A 75 33.31 19.34 -12.54
CA GLU A 75 34.30 20.25 -11.99
C GLU A 75 34.59 19.92 -10.53
N SER A 76 35.85 19.63 -10.22
CA SER A 76 36.28 19.37 -8.85
C SER A 76 36.24 20.66 -8.04
N GLY A 77 35.34 20.75 -7.09
CA GLY A 77 35.19 21.91 -6.20
C GLY A 77 34.32 21.61 -5.00
N ASN A 78 34.40 22.44 -3.97
CA ASN A 78 33.58 22.29 -2.75
C ASN A 78 32.10 22.71 -2.91
N LYS A 79 31.70 23.15 -4.11
CA LYS A 79 30.34 23.64 -4.37
C LYS A 79 29.51 22.56 -5.06
N ALA A 80 28.35 22.27 -4.53
CA ALA A 80 27.41 21.33 -5.16
C ALA A 80 26.88 21.94 -6.48
N ILE A 81 26.84 21.12 -7.54
CA ILE A 81 26.34 21.52 -8.86
C ILE A 81 24.83 21.36 -8.86
N GLU A 82 24.07 22.38 -9.29
CA GLU A 82 22.64 22.29 -9.52
C GLU A 82 22.37 22.01 -10.99
N VAL A 83 21.78 20.86 -11.29
CA VAL A 83 21.44 20.44 -12.65
C VAL A 83 19.93 20.58 -12.82
N ARG A 84 19.49 21.52 -13.65
CA ARG A 84 18.09 21.80 -13.92
C ARG A 84 17.63 21.05 -15.17
N LEU A 85 16.63 20.17 -15.02
CA LEU A 85 16.02 19.44 -16.13
C LEU A 85 14.70 20.09 -16.54
N GLN A 86 14.51 20.30 -17.85
CA GLN A 86 13.24 20.80 -18.39
C GLN A 86 12.28 19.66 -18.65
N ARG A 87 11.00 19.84 -18.33
CA ARG A 87 9.94 18.88 -18.67
C ARG A 87 9.82 18.76 -20.20
N SER A 88 9.77 17.53 -20.69
CA SER A 88 9.58 17.26 -22.11
C SER A 88 8.09 17.14 -22.39
N THR A 89 7.54 18.06 -23.17
CA THR A 89 6.15 18.01 -23.67
C THR A 89 6.00 17.11 -24.90
N GLU A 90 7.10 16.71 -25.52
CA GLU A 90 7.11 15.78 -26.63
C GLU A 90 7.78 14.47 -26.23
N LEU A 91 7.13 13.34 -26.52
CA LEU A 91 7.73 11.99 -26.52
C LEU A 91 8.75 11.88 -27.68
N ARG A 92 9.69 12.80 -27.78
CA ARG A 92 10.82 12.65 -28.70
C ARG A 92 11.76 11.61 -28.14
N ASP A 93 12.40 10.87 -29.03
CA ASP A 93 13.46 9.91 -28.73
C ASP A 93 14.52 10.55 -27.83
N VAL A 94 14.27 10.56 -26.53
CA VAL A 94 15.29 10.90 -25.57
C VAL A 94 16.20 9.69 -25.51
N ASN A 95 17.31 9.74 -26.22
CA ASN A 95 18.40 8.79 -26.06
C ASN A 95 19.00 9.00 -24.66
N VAL A 96 18.29 8.52 -23.64
CA VAL A 96 18.79 8.49 -22.27
C VAL A 96 19.81 7.37 -22.17
N TYR A 97 21.04 7.71 -22.46
CA TYR A 97 22.18 6.84 -22.17
C TYR A 97 22.34 6.82 -20.64
N GLY A 98 22.05 5.69 -20.00
CA GLY A 98 22.28 5.48 -18.57
C GLY A 98 21.10 5.70 -17.66
N SER A 99 19.99 5.03 -17.90
CA SER A 99 18.97 4.83 -16.88
C SER A 99 19.44 3.80 -15.87
N HIS A 100 20.13 4.24 -14.88
CA HIS A 100 20.26 3.45 -13.67
C HIS A 100 19.08 3.79 -12.76
N THR A 101 17.91 3.16 -13.02
CA THR A 101 16.96 2.93 -11.94
C THR A 101 17.74 2.27 -10.81
N ASN A 102 17.43 2.53 -9.56
CA ASN A 102 18.06 1.88 -8.39
C ASN A 102 17.97 0.34 -8.46
N PHE A 103 17.36 -0.21 -9.50
CA PHE A 103 17.06 -1.60 -9.74
C PHE A 103 17.40 -1.96 -11.19
N GLY A 104 18.46 -2.57 -11.43
CA GLY A 104 18.98 -3.01 -12.72
C GLY A 104 20.29 -3.74 -12.49
N VAL A 105 21.08 -3.90 -13.52
CA VAL A 105 22.39 -4.57 -13.45
C VAL A 105 23.32 -3.93 -12.40
N GLN A 106 23.21 -2.61 -12.15
CA GLN A 106 24.12 -1.88 -11.27
C GLN A 106 23.66 -1.80 -9.80
N SER A 107 22.41 -2.12 -9.47
CA SER A 107 21.90 -2.04 -8.11
C SER A 107 22.24 -3.28 -7.27
N SER A 108 22.61 -3.08 -6.00
CA SER A 108 22.71 -4.13 -4.99
C SER A 108 21.32 -4.69 -4.63
N GLN A 109 20.29 -3.86 -4.66
CA GLN A 109 18.94 -4.24 -4.28
C GLN A 109 18.35 -5.23 -5.30
N MET A 110 17.79 -6.31 -4.79
CA MET A 110 17.10 -7.35 -5.55
C MET A 110 15.59 -7.22 -5.36
N SER A 111 14.81 -7.69 -6.32
CA SER A 111 13.33 -7.78 -6.23
C SER A 111 12.64 -6.45 -5.98
N ALA A 112 13.18 -5.36 -6.50
CA ALA A 112 12.62 -4.03 -6.29
C ALA A 112 12.46 -3.29 -7.62
N GLN A 113 11.45 -2.43 -7.70
CA GLN A 113 11.17 -1.60 -8.88
C GLN A 113 10.63 -0.24 -8.46
N THR A 114 10.95 0.79 -9.26
CA THR A 114 10.32 2.11 -9.13
C THR A 114 9.48 2.39 -10.37
N LEU A 115 8.24 2.76 -10.16
CA LEU A 115 7.34 3.27 -11.19
C LEU A 115 7.17 4.78 -10.98
N SER A 116 7.45 5.55 -12.03
CA SER A 116 7.16 6.99 -12.01
C SER A 116 5.68 7.26 -12.24
N ALA A 117 5.19 8.43 -11.84
CA ALA A 117 3.83 8.88 -12.13
C ALA A 117 3.48 8.77 -13.61
N THR A 118 4.42 9.14 -14.49
CA THR A 118 4.24 9.06 -15.96
C THR A 118 4.03 7.61 -16.41
N GLN A 119 4.84 6.66 -15.91
CA GLN A 119 4.66 5.24 -16.26
C GLN A 119 3.31 4.70 -15.77
N ILE A 120 2.87 5.07 -14.57
CA ILE A 120 1.57 4.67 -14.02
C ILE A 120 0.44 5.20 -14.90
N LYS A 121 0.50 6.47 -15.31
CA LYS A 121 -0.52 7.11 -16.17
C LYS A 121 -0.57 6.56 -17.60
N GLN A 122 0.52 6.00 -18.12
CA GLN A 122 0.59 5.39 -19.45
C GLN A 122 0.02 3.96 -19.52
N LEU A 123 -0.19 3.31 -18.37
CA LEU A 123 -0.74 1.96 -18.36
C LEU A 123 -2.24 1.98 -18.68
N PRO A 124 -2.75 0.91 -19.33
CA PRO A 124 -4.17 0.79 -19.60
C PRO A 124 -5.00 0.92 -18.33
N THR A 125 -5.96 1.82 -18.36
CA THR A 125 -6.83 2.14 -17.23
C THR A 125 -8.16 1.41 -17.32
N VAL A 126 -8.69 1.03 -16.18
CA VAL A 126 -10.08 0.58 -16.08
C VAL A 126 -10.89 1.80 -15.63
N MET A 127 -11.92 2.15 -16.41
CA MET A 127 -12.86 3.25 -16.10
C MET A 127 -12.26 4.68 -16.15
N GLY A 128 -11.13 4.85 -16.87
CA GLY A 128 -10.63 6.19 -17.25
C GLY A 128 -9.69 6.85 -16.25
N GLU A 129 -9.36 6.20 -15.12
CA GLU A 129 -8.34 6.68 -14.19
C GLU A 129 -7.21 5.66 -14.07
N ALA A 130 -5.97 6.16 -14.04
CA ALA A 130 -4.80 5.34 -13.71
C ALA A 130 -4.89 4.84 -12.27
N ASP A 131 -4.38 3.64 -12.00
CA ASP A 131 -4.45 3.04 -10.67
C ASP A 131 -3.07 2.50 -10.28
N VAL A 132 -2.56 3.00 -9.16
CA VAL A 132 -1.22 2.66 -8.66
C VAL A 132 -1.14 1.17 -8.31
N MET A 133 -2.10 0.65 -7.55
CA MET A 133 -2.07 -0.74 -7.09
C MET A 133 -2.27 -1.72 -8.25
N LYS A 134 -3.18 -1.42 -9.18
CA LYS A 134 -3.35 -2.20 -10.42
C LYS A 134 -2.13 -2.16 -11.32
N SER A 135 -1.35 -1.08 -11.29
CA SER A 135 -0.07 -1.00 -12.00
C SER A 135 0.96 -1.97 -11.43
N LEU A 136 1.00 -2.12 -10.10
CA LEU A 136 1.88 -3.07 -9.42
C LEU A 136 1.49 -4.52 -9.69
N GLN A 137 0.21 -4.83 -9.86
CA GLN A 137 -0.28 -6.18 -10.18
C GLN A 137 0.21 -6.70 -11.55
N LYS A 138 0.66 -5.82 -12.44
CA LYS A 138 1.25 -6.19 -13.75
C LYS A 138 2.72 -6.63 -13.64
N LEU A 139 3.32 -6.53 -12.44
CA LEU A 139 4.69 -6.95 -12.18
C LEU A 139 4.74 -8.44 -11.82
N PRO A 140 5.86 -9.14 -12.14
CA PRO A 140 5.98 -10.54 -11.80
C PRO A 140 5.99 -10.76 -10.29
N GLY A 141 5.40 -11.85 -9.82
CA GLY A 141 5.28 -12.19 -8.40
C GLY A 141 4.17 -11.46 -7.65
N VAL A 142 3.32 -10.70 -8.34
CA VAL A 142 2.19 -9.96 -7.76
C VAL A 142 0.88 -10.49 -8.33
N GLN A 143 -0.06 -10.78 -7.45
CA GLN A 143 -1.40 -11.27 -7.81
C GLN A 143 -2.47 -10.37 -7.21
N SER A 144 -3.65 -10.34 -7.80
CA SER A 144 -4.86 -9.75 -7.23
C SER A 144 -5.67 -10.81 -6.47
N SER A 145 -6.56 -10.36 -5.58
CA SER A 145 -7.51 -11.25 -4.90
C SER A 145 -8.56 -11.83 -5.84
N SER A 146 -8.94 -11.06 -6.85
CA SER A 146 -9.88 -11.43 -7.92
C SER A 146 -9.63 -10.54 -9.13
N ASP A 147 -10.14 -10.93 -10.29
CA ASP A 147 -10.04 -10.12 -11.50
C ASP A 147 -10.64 -8.74 -11.29
N GLY A 148 -9.82 -7.72 -11.54
CA GLY A 148 -10.22 -6.31 -11.37
C GLY A 148 -10.06 -5.72 -9.97
N ALA A 149 -9.74 -6.52 -8.93
CA ALA A 149 -9.48 -6.01 -7.58
C ALA A 149 -8.10 -5.33 -7.49
N ALA A 150 -7.98 -4.24 -6.70
CA ALA A 150 -6.74 -3.50 -6.50
C ALA A 150 -5.82 -4.09 -5.42
N GLY A 151 -6.30 -5.00 -4.58
CA GLY A 151 -5.51 -5.66 -3.55
C GLY A 151 -4.34 -6.45 -4.12
N ILE A 152 -3.19 -6.43 -3.44
CA ILE A 152 -1.98 -7.13 -3.88
C ILE A 152 -1.61 -8.27 -2.95
N TYR A 153 -1.23 -9.39 -3.56
CA TYR A 153 -0.69 -10.60 -2.91
C TYR A 153 0.67 -10.89 -3.52
N VAL A 154 1.73 -10.74 -2.74
CA VAL A 154 3.09 -10.75 -3.26
C VAL A 154 3.80 -12.02 -2.83
N ARG A 155 4.29 -12.81 -3.82
CA ARG A 155 5.05 -14.05 -3.57
C ARG A 155 4.35 -14.97 -2.57
N GLY A 156 3.04 -15.20 -2.75
CA GLY A 156 2.24 -16.06 -1.87
C GLY A 156 2.03 -15.51 -0.46
N GLY A 157 2.30 -14.24 -0.22
CA GLY A 157 1.93 -13.56 1.02
C GLY A 157 0.51 -13.02 0.97
N ASN A 158 -0.15 -12.91 2.14
CA ASN A 158 -1.47 -12.34 2.27
C ASN A 158 -1.47 -10.81 2.13
N TYR A 159 -2.65 -10.23 1.95
CA TYR A 159 -2.84 -8.78 1.83
C TYR A 159 -2.23 -8.00 3.00
N ASP A 160 -2.44 -8.45 4.25
CA ASP A 160 -1.93 -7.84 5.48
C ASP A 160 -0.40 -7.90 5.63
N GLN A 161 0.28 -8.72 4.82
CA GLN A 161 1.74 -8.86 4.84
C GLN A 161 2.46 -7.81 3.97
N ASN A 162 1.73 -6.91 3.33
CA ASN A 162 2.28 -5.81 2.55
C ASN A 162 2.26 -4.52 3.37
N LEU A 163 3.36 -3.79 3.36
CA LEU A 163 3.43 -2.44 3.91
C LEU A 163 3.14 -1.44 2.80
N ILE A 164 2.09 -0.67 2.96
CA ILE A 164 1.80 0.47 2.07
C ILE A 164 2.12 1.73 2.85
N THR A 165 2.99 2.57 2.32
CA THR A 165 3.31 3.87 2.91
C THR A 165 3.02 5.01 1.95
N LEU A 166 2.54 6.11 2.47
CA LEU A 166 2.35 7.37 1.78
C LEU A 166 3.27 8.40 2.44
N ASP A 167 4.32 8.83 1.73
CA ASP A 167 5.41 9.64 2.30
C ASP A 167 5.94 9.09 3.65
N GLY A 168 6.17 7.76 3.72
CA GLY A 168 6.70 7.07 4.89
C GLY A 168 5.71 6.77 6.02
N SER A 169 4.45 7.19 5.90
CA SER A 169 3.37 6.94 6.87
C SER A 169 2.52 5.74 6.46
N THR A 170 2.15 4.89 7.43
CA THR A 170 1.42 3.65 7.16
C THR A 170 -0.02 3.93 6.69
N LEU A 171 -0.40 3.34 5.56
CA LEU A 171 -1.76 3.28 5.05
C LEU A 171 -2.28 1.84 5.22
N TYR A 172 -3.29 1.63 6.09
CA TYR A 172 -3.79 0.29 6.42
C TYR A 172 -4.65 -0.33 5.33
N ASN A 173 -5.39 0.48 4.58
CA ASN A 173 -6.15 0.02 3.43
C ASN A 173 -5.78 0.84 2.19
N GLY A 174 -5.23 0.20 1.18
CA GLY A 174 -4.81 0.82 -0.08
C GLY A 174 -5.87 0.75 -1.19
N GLU A 175 -7.12 0.37 -0.86
CA GLU A 175 -8.15 0.12 -1.87
C GLU A 175 -9.53 0.63 -1.46
N HIS A 176 -10.38 0.93 -2.46
CA HIS A 176 -11.78 1.30 -2.32
C HIS A 176 -12.71 0.22 -2.86
N LEU A 177 -13.93 0.14 -2.30
CA LEU A 177 -15.01 -0.74 -2.75
C LEU A 177 -14.55 -2.18 -2.98
N LYS A 178 -13.83 -2.77 -2.01
CA LYS A 178 -13.29 -4.14 -2.08
C LYS A 178 -12.33 -4.37 -3.27
N GLY A 179 -11.50 -3.40 -3.56
CA GLY A 179 -10.47 -3.50 -4.61
C GLY A 179 -10.88 -2.93 -5.96
N PHE A 180 -12.01 -2.29 -6.05
CA PHE A 180 -12.43 -1.67 -7.31
C PHE A 180 -11.45 -0.57 -7.78
N SER A 181 -10.93 0.25 -6.87
CA SER A 181 -9.95 1.31 -7.13
C SER A 181 -8.93 1.37 -6.00
N SER A 182 -7.73 1.88 -6.25
CA SER A 182 -6.78 2.18 -5.18
C SER A 182 -7.13 3.49 -4.47
N SER A 183 -6.77 3.60 -3.19
CA SER A 183 -6.92 4.83 -2.39
C SER A 183 -5.83 5.89 -2.68
N ILE A 184 -4.92 5.61 -3.60
CA ILE A 184 -3.83 6.50 -3.98
C ILE A 184 -4.23 7.29 -5.22
N ILE A 185 -4.31 8.63 -5.12
CA ILE A 185 -4.65 9.51 -6.25
C ILE A 185 -3.40 9.68 -7.13
N PRO A 186 -3.44 9.24 -8.41
CA PRO A 186 -2.25 9.23 -9.27
C PRO A 186 -1.64 10.60 -9.56
N ASP A 187 -2.44 11.67 -9.53
CA ASP A 187 -1.97 13.04 -9.78
C ASP A 187 -1.06 13.57 -8.66
N MET A 188 -1.25 13.06 -7.43
CA MET A 188 -0.41 13.38 -6.27
C MET A 188 0.92 12.65 -6.27
N VAL A 189 1.03 11.52 -7.01
CA VAL A 189 2.20 10.64 -6.95
C VAL A 189 3.36 11.23 -7.73
N ASP A 190 4.54 11.23 -7.13
CA ASP A 190 5.82 11.43 -7.80
C ASP A 190 6.38 10.09 -8.29
N ASN A 191 6.57 9.15 -7.38
CA ASN A 191 7.07 7.81 -7.67
C ASN A 191 6.52 6.77 -6.69
N VAL A 192 6.58 5.50 -7.10
CA VAL A 192 6.26 4.35 -6.25
C VAL A 192 7.42 3.39 -6.26
N THR A 193 8.06 3.21 -5.11
CA THR A 193 9.10 2.20 -4.94
C THR A 193 8.48 0.93 -4.35
N PHE A 194 8.59 -0.15 -5.08
CA PHE A 194 8.01 -1.43 -4.73
C PHE A 194 9.09 -2.49 -4.50
N TYR A 195 9.10 -3.08 -3.29
CA TYR A 195 9.98 -4.17 -2.89
C TYR A 195 9.18 -5.45 -2.72
N LYS A 196 9.51 -6.51 -3.49
CA LYS A 196 8.83 -7.83 -3.42
C LYS A 196 9.48 -8.78 -2.40
N GLY A 197 10.20 -8.26 -1.44
CA GLY A 197 10.97 -8.98 -0.41
C GLY A 197 12.38 -8.46 -0.32
N ALA A 198 13.15 -8.91 0.66
CA ALA A 198 14.50 -8.44 0.95
C ALA A 198 14.60 -6.90 0.98
N PHE A 199 13.52 -6.24 1.41
CA PHE A 199 13.49 -4.79 1.52
C PHE A 199 14.48 -4.30 2.60
N PRO A 200 15.02 -3.07 2.46
CA PRO A 200 16.00 -2.48 3.37
C PRO A 200 15.58 -2.51 4.85
N ALA A 201 16.55 -2.50 5.78
CA ALA A 201 16.29 -2.67 7.22
C ALA A 201 15.47 -1.54 7.85
N ARG A 202 15.41 -0.36 7.22
CA ARG A 202 14.54 0.75 7.64
C ARG A 202 13.05 0.42 7.60
N TYR A 203 12.61 -0.48 6.71
CA TYR A 203 11.25 -0.98 6.68
C TYR A 203 11.07 -2.19 7.59
N GLY A 204 9.92 -2.33 8.21
CA GLY A 204 9.62 -3.46 9.11
C GLY A 204 8.13 -3.69 9.30
N SER A 205 7.81 -4.61 10.22
CA SER A 205 6.45 -4.93 10.65
C SER A 205 5.55 -5.52 9.56
N ARG A 206 6.13 -6.04 8.46
CA ARG A 206 5.44 -6.79 7.39
C ARG A 206 6.36 -7.89 6.84
N LEU A 207 5.77 -8.91 6.19
CA LEU A 207 6.48 -10.14 5.79
C LEU A 207 6.61 -10.33 4.28
N SER A 208 5.92 -9.54 3.46
CA SER A 208 5.82 -9.83 2.03
C SER A 208 6.43 -8.76 1.15
N SER A 209 5.89 -7.56 1.20
CA SER A 209 6.34 -6.48 0.34
C SER A 209 6.27 -5.12 1.03
N VAL A 210 6.89 -4.13 0.39
CA VAL A 210 6.75 -2.71 0.72
C VAL A 210 6.38 -1.94 -0.54
N VAL A 211 5.30 -1.19 -0.48
CA VAL A 211 4.86 -0.20 -1.46
C VAL A 211 5.09 1.16 -0.85
N ASP A 212 6.17 1.81 -1.23
CA ASP A 212 6.52 3.13 -0.71
C ASP A 212 6.17 4.20 -1.76
N VAL A 213 5.11 4.96 -1.47
CA VAL A 213 4.54 5.97 -2.37
C VAL A 213 5.07 7.34 -1.97
N GLY A 214 5.89 7.93 -2.83
CA GLY A 214 6.30 9.32 -2.71
C GLY A 214 5.31 10.25 -3.38
N LEU A 215 4.89 11.30 -2.68
CA LEU A 215 4.02 12.33 -3.20
C LEU A 215 4.84 13.52 -3.71
N LYS A 216 4.37 14.18 -4.77
CA LYS A 216 4.96 15.44 -5.28
C LYS A 216 4.94 16.50 -4.19
N GLU A 217 5.98 17.30 -4.14
CA GLU A 217 6.07 18.42 -3.19
C GLU A 217 5.18 19.61 -3.56
N GLY A 218 4.72 19.67 -4.82
CA GLY A 218 4.05 20.82 -5.42
C GLY A 218 5.04 21.84 -5.98
N ASP A 219 4.56 22.69 -6.88
CA ASP A 219 5.38 23.69 -7.54
C ASP A 219 5.61 24.91 -6.62
N PHE A 220 6.87 25.33 -6.47
CA PHE A 220 7.26 26.47 -5.66
C PHE A 220 7.15 27.82 -6.38
N GLU A 221 6.96 27.82 -7.71
CA GLU A 221 6.99 29.01 -8.54
C GLU A 221 5.67 29.31 -9.25
N ASN A 222 4.99 28.28 -9.76
CA ASN A 222 3.82 28.40 -10.60
C ASN A 222 2.63 27.59 -10.07
N TYR A 223 1.42 28.00 -10.46
CA TYR A 223 0.20 27.24 -10.17
C TYR A 223 -0.12 26.29 -11.32
N HIS A 224 -0.40 25.05 -10.99
CA HIS A 224 -0.86 24.01 -11.90
C HIS A 224 -2.11 23.34 -11.35
N GLY A 225 -2.91 22.78 -12.23
CA GLY A 225 -4.08 22.04 -11.84
C GLY A 225 -4.68 21.28 -13.00
N ASN A 226 -5.42 20.25 -12.66
CA ASN A 226 -6.21 19.50 -13.62
C ASN A 226 -7.55 19.09 -13.03
N VAL A 227 -8.50 18.84 -13.90
CA VAL A 227 -9.81 18.29 -13.58
C VAL A 227 -10.01 17.06 -14.46
N ASN A 228 -10.28 15.93 -13.85
CA ASN A 228 -10.63 14.69 -14.54
C ASN A 228 -12.11 14.41 -14.30
N VAL A 229 -12.90 14.29 -15.38
CA VAL A 229 -14.30 13.90 -15.31
C VAL A 229 -14.49 12.59 -16.04
N GLY A 230 -14.63 11.52 -15.29
CA GLY A 230 -14.84 10.17 -15.81
C GLY A 230 -16.31 9.74 -15.73
N MET A 231 -16.60 8.55 -16.22
CA MET A 231 -17.96 8.00 -16.20
C MET A 231 -18.42 7.65 -14.77
N LEU A 232 -17.54 7.21 -13.91
CA LEU A 232 -17.86 6.68 -12.57
C LEU A 232 -17.28 7.50 -11.42
N LEU A 233 -16.30 8.35 -11.72
CA LEU A 233 -15.62 9.19 -10.75
C LEU A 233 -15.13 10.48 -11.39
N SER A 234 -14.91 11.48 -10.55
CA SER A 234 -14.23 12.72 -10.92
C SER A 234 -13.18 13.08 -9.89
N ALA A 235 -12.10 13.71 -10.35
CA ALA A 235 -11.01 14.17 -9.52
C ALA A 235 -10.61 15.59 -9.90
N ILE A 236 -10.17 16.33 -8.90
CA ILE A 236 -9.56 17.65 -9.05
C ILE A 236 -8.19 17.64 -8.37
N HIS A 237 -7.22 18.26 -9.00
CA HIS A 237 -5.87 18.42 -8.47
C HIS A 237 -5.43 19.86 -8.67
N ALA A 238 -4.75 20.41 -7.67
CA ALA A 238 -4.15 21.73 -7.71
C ALA A 238 -2.82 21.73 -6.93
N GLU A 239 -1.81 22.37 -7.50
CA GLU A 239 -0.51 22.57 -6.85
C GLU A 239 0.01 23.98 -7.16
N GLY A 240 0.86 24.50 -6.28
CA GLY A 240 1.47 25.82 -6.49
C GLY A 240 2.10 26.40 -5.24
N PRO A 241 2.68 27.62 -5.36
CA PRO A 241 3.29 28.32 -4.26
C PRO A 241 2.23 28.95 -3.34
N ILE A 242 2.39 28.79 -2.01
CA ILE A 242 1.79 29.66 -0.99
C ILE A 242 2.72 30.86 -0.78
N TRP A 243 4.02 30.61 -0.76
CA TRP A 243 5.07 31.63 -0.71
C TRP A 243 6.16 31.21 -1.69
N LYS A 244 6.28 31.95 -2.78
CA LYS A 244 7.21 31.62 -3.88
C LYS A 244 8.62 31.31 -3.40
N GLY A 245 9.17 30.22 -3.92
CA GLY A 245 10.49 29.70 -3.56
C GLY A 245 10.59 29.03 -2.17
N HIS A 246 9.62 29.25 -1.26
CA HIS A 246 9.70 28.79 0.12
C HIS A 246 8.62 27.79 0.51
N THR A 247 7.36 28.04 0.12
CA THR A 247 6.23 27.20 0.55
C THR A 247 5.38 26.79 -0.63
N SER A 248 5.19 25.50 -0.81
CA SER A 248 4.28 24.93 -1.81
C SER A 248 3.15 24.14 -1.17
N PHE A 249 2.09 23.95 -1.93
CA PHE A 249 1.01 23.02 -1.65
C PHE A 249 0.76 22.10 -2.84
N ASN A 250 0.23 20.94 -2.56
CA ASN A 250 -0.24 19.96 -3.53
C ASN A 250 -1.48 19.29 -2.96
N ILE A 251 -2.66 19.48 -3.56
CA ILE A 251 -3.95 19.04 -3.05
C ILE A 251 -4.71 18.35 -4.16
N ALA A 252 -5.30 17.20 -3.86
CA ALA A 252 -6.22 16.52 -4.75
C ALA A 252 -7.43 15.99 -3.98
N ALA A 253 -8.58 16.03 -4.63
CA ALA A 253 -9.81 15.43 -4.15
C ALA A 253 -10.44 14.57 -5.25
N ARG A 254 -11.04 13.46 -4.84
CA ARG A 254 -11.70 12.52 -5.75
C ARG A 254 -13.02 12.05 -5.14
N ALA A 255 -14.04 11.92 -5.99
CA ALA A 255 -15.34 11.39 -5.60
C ALA A 255 -15.88 10.46 -6.68
N SER A 256 -16.38 9.29 -6.27
CA SER A 256 -17.14 8.40 -7.16
C SER A 256 -18.64 8.66 -7.02
N TYR A 257 -19.38 8.32 -8.07
CA TYR A 257 -20.84 8.49 -8.13
C TYR A 257 -21.54 7.28 -8.76
N PHE A 258 -21.11 6.08 -8.42
CA PHE A 258 -21.66 4.81 -8.90
C PHE A 258 -23.16 4.70 -8.74
N ASN A 259 -23.70 5.17 -7.62
CA ASN A 259 -25.13 5.08 -7.34
C ASN A 259 -25.97 5.88 -8.32
N TRP A 260 -25.48 6.97 -8.91
CA TRP A 260 -26.24 7.75 -9.90
C TRP A 260 -26.46 6.96 -11.18
N ILE A 261 -25.58 6.02 -11.50
CA ILE A 261 -25.70 5.17 -12.69
C ILE A 261 -26.40 3.86 -12.33
N MET A 262 -26.04 3.24 -11.21
CA MET A 262 -26.55 1.92 -10.83
C MET A 262 -27.99 1.95 -10.34
N GLN A 263 -28.39 2.95 -9.53
CA GLN A 263 -29.72 2.98 -8.97
C GLN A 263 -30.82 3.09 -10.03
N PRO A 264 -30.75 3.98 -11.05
CA PRO A 264 -31.74 4.01 -12.12
C PRO A 264 -31.81 2.72 -12.93
N LEU A 265 -30.69 2.01 -13.08
CA LEU A 265 -30.67 0.72 -13.76
C LEU A 265 -31.37 -0.36 -12.93
N LEU A 266 -31.07 -0.42 -11.62
CA LEU A 266 -31.74 -1.33 -10.69
C LEU A 266 -33.27 -1.07 -10.65
N ASP A 267 -33.69 0.19 -10.57
CA ASP A 267 -35.09 0.59 -10.56
C ASP A 267 -35.84 0.14 -11.81
N LYS A 268 -35.13 0.06 -12.94
CA LYS A 268 -35.71 -0.37 -14.23
C LYS A 268 -35.73 -1.90 -14.40
N VAL A 269 -34.72 -2.59 -13.90
CA VAL A 269 -34.59 -4.07 -14.00
C VAL A 269 -35.51 -4.76 -13.01
N TYR A 270 -35.69 -4.21 -11.82
CA TYR A 270 -36.49 -4.79 -10.72
C TYR A 270 -37.84 -4.06 -10.56
N ASP A 271 -38.64 -4.08 -11.59
CA ASP A 271 -40.01 -3.48 -11.57
C ASP A 271 -41.06 -4.51 -11.14
N ASN A 272 -40.94 -5.01 -9.90
CA ASN A 272 -41.95 -5.89 -9.30
C ASN A 272 -42.74 -5.11 -8.25
N PRO A 273 -44.08 -4.94 -8.42
CA PRO A 273 -44.87 -4.15 -7.50
C PRO A 273 -44.95 -4.74 -6.08
N ASN A 274 -44.65 -6.03 -5.90
CA ASN A 274 -44.67 -6.70 -4.60
C ASN A 274 -43.25 -6.80 -3.96
N ALA A 275 -42.17 -6.50 -4.70
CA ALA A 275 -40.82 -6.46 -4.16
C ALA A 275 -40.47 -5.05 -3.73
N LEU A 276 -39.67 -4.92 -2.66
CA LEU A 276 -38.99 -3.67 -2.39
C LEU A 276 -37.95 -3.46 -3.48
N LYS A 277 -37.90 -2.25 -4.03
CA LYS A 277 -36.86 -1.92 -5.00
C LYS A 277 -35.52 -2.11 -4.35
N PRO A 278 -34.60 -2.85 -4.99
CA PRO A 278 -33.25 -3.00 -4.44
C PRO A 278 -32.58 -1.63 -4.39
N TYR A 279 -31.89 -1.38 -3.28
CA TYR A 279 -31.15 -0.16 -3.09
C TYR A 279 -29.65 -0.49 -3.03
N SER A 280 -28.85 0.27 -3.77
CA SER A 280 -27.42 0.15 -3.74
C SER A 280 -26.79 1.54 -3.76
N LYS A 281 -26.08 1.90 -2.70
CA LYS A 281 -25.27 3.10 -2.61
C LYS A 281 -23.81 2.68 -2.50
N MET A 282 -23.07 2.84 -3.57
CA MET A 282 -21.65 2.49 -3.64
C MET A 282 -20.88 3.72 -4.10
N ASN A 283 -20.27 4.42 -3.16
CA ASN A 283 -19.45 5.59 -3.45
C ASN A 283 -18.19 5.57 -2.60
N TYR A 284 -17.14 6.22 -3.10
CA TYR A 284 -15.96 6.52 -2.31
C TYR A 284 -15.51 7.95 -2.55
N TYR A 285 -14.75 8.46 -1.59
CA TYR A 285 -14.25 9.82 -1.56
C TYR A 285 -12.81 9.81 -1.05
N ASP A 286 -11.95 10.63 -1.64
CA ASP A 286 -10.60 10.88 -1.19
C ASP A 286 -10.28 12.36 -1.12
N LEU A 287 -9.48 12.72 -0.16
CA LEU A 287 -8.78 14.00 -0.06
C LEU A 287 -7.33 13.73 0.32
N ASN A 288 -6.42 14.28 -0.45
CA ASN A 288 -5.00 14.23 -0.15
C ASN A 288 -4.42 15.65 -0.24
N ALA A 289 -3.63 16.04 0.75
CA ALA A 289 -2.99 17.34 0.78
C ALA A 289 -1.55 17.21 1.32
N LYS A 290 -0.61 17.85 0.63
CA LYS A 290 0.78 17.97 1.05
C LYS A 290 1.19 19.44 1.04
N PHE A 291 1.87 19.85 2.10
CA PHE A 291 2.43 21.18 2.26
C PHE A 291 3.91 21.04 2.55
N VAL A 292 4.73 21.81 1.84
CA VAL A 292 6.18 21.81 2.02
C VAL A 292 6.65 23.22 2.30
N HIS A 293 7.43 23.40 3.37
CA HIS A 293 8.05 24.67 3.70
C HIS A 293 9.56 24.51 3.83
N LYS A 294 10.31 25.30 3.05
CA LYS A 294 11.77 25.40 3.11
C LYS A 294 12.13 26.59 3.99
N PHE A 295 12.58 26.33 5.22
CA PHE A 295 13.11 27.36 6.11
C PHE A 295 14.48 27.88 5.63
N SER A 296 15.25 26.98 5.04
CA SER A 296 16.56 27.24 4.47
C SER A 296 16.92 26.12 3.47
N ASP A 297 18.08 26.23 2.80
CA ASP A 297 18.62 25.14 1.96
C ASP A 297 18.91 23.84 2.75
N ARG A 298 18.92 23.91 4.08
CA ARG A 298 19.24 22.79 4.97
C ARG A 298 18.02 22.27 5.75
N ASP A 299 16.98 23.06 5.87
CA ASP A 299 15.83 22.74 6.71
C ASP A 299 14.54 22.79 5.93
N LYS A 300 13.85 21.66 5.89
CA LYS A 300 12.57 21.50 5.21
C LYS A 300 11.57 20.80 6.12
N LEU A 301 10.38 21.37 6.27
CA LEU A 301 9.24 20.75 6.94
C LEU A 301 8.19 20.37 5.91
N THR A 302 7.70 19.17 6.00
CA THR A 302 6.61 18.67 5.15
C THR A 302 5.46 18.17 6.02
N ALA A 303 4.24 18.54 5.68
CA ALA A 303 3.02 18.02 6.30
C ALA A 303 2.17 17.33 5.22
N VAL A 304 1.64 16.15 5.54
CA VAL A 304 0.76 15.37 4.66
C VAL A 304 -0.50 14.99 5.41
N VAL A 305 -1.64 15.13 4.75
CA VAL A 305 -2.94 14.68 5.26
C VAL A 305 -3.60 13.84 4.17
N TYR A 306 -4.11 12.69 4.54
CA TYR A 306 -4.95 11.85 3.70
C TYR A 306 -6.25 11.51 4.45
N TRP A 307 -7.36 11.59 3.75
CA TRP A 307 -8.66 11.10 4.18
C TRP A 307 -9.32 10.35 3.02
N GLY A 308 -9.76 9.13 3.29
CA GLY A 308 -10.49 8.29 2.36
C GLY A 308 -11.68 7.65 3.04
N LYS A 309 -12.81 7.57 2.33
CA LYS A 309 -14.06 6.99 2.85
C LYS A 309 -14.80 6.21 1.78
N ASP A 310 -15.21 4.99 2.14
CA ASP A 310 -16.13 4.16 1.35
C ASP A 310 -17.48 4.07 2.02
N VAL A 311 -18.53 4.12 1.21
CA VAL A 311 -19.91 3.83 1.60
C VAL A 311 -20.45 2.80 0.63
N SER A 312 -20.80 1.63 1.16
CA SER A 312 -21.43 0.55 0.38
C SER A 312 -22.64 0.02 1.16
N ASP A 313 -23.78 0.68 0.96
CA ASP A 313 -25.05 0.32 1.57
C ASP A 313 -25.92 -0.37 0.52
N ALA A 314 -26.47 -1.52 0.85
CA ALA A 314 -27.31 -2.27 -0.06
C ALA A 314 -28.51 -2.88 0.67
N SER A 315 -29.64 -2.92 -0.04
CA SER A 315 -30.77 -3.79 0.29
C SER A 315 -31.01 -4.69 -0.92
N PRO A 316 -30.83 -6.00 -0.78
CA PRO A 316 -30.95 -6.91 -1.91
C PRO A 316 -32.39 -7.05 -2.40
N SER A 317 -32.56 -7.66 -3.56
CA SER A 317 -33.85 -7.85 -4.23
C SER A 317 -34.76 -8.91 -3.59
N ASP A 318 -34.26 -9.65 -2.58
CA ASP A 318 -35.02 -10.60 -1.78
C ASP A 318 -35.85 -9.92 -0.67
N SER A 319 -35.72 -8.61 -0.52
CA SER A 319 -36.63 -7.82 0.34
C SER A 319 -37.98 -7.63 -0.35
N TYR A 320 -39.06 -8.00 0.30
CA TYR A 320 -40.39 -7.94 -0.31
C TYR A 320 -41.48 -7.55 0.69
N LYS A 321 -42.58 -7.07 0.13
CA LYS A 321 -43.82 -6.74 0.85
C LYS A 321 -44.95 -7.57 0.28
N ILE A 322 -45.53 -8.47 1.08
CA ILE A 322 -46.63 -9.32 0.71
C ILE A 322 -47.88 -8.78 1.40
N TYR A 323 -48.92 -8.50 0.62
CA TYR A 323 -50.25 -8.18 1.15
C TYR A 323 -51.03 -9.49 1.40
N LYS A 324 -51.52 -9.67 2.64
CA LYS A 324 -52.36 -10.78 3.01
C LYS A 324 -53.81 -10.25 3.09
N GLY A 325 -54.65 -10.62 2.12
CA GLY A 325 -56.06 -10.33 2.17
C GLY A 325 -56.72 -10.32 0.80
N ASP A 326 -58.02 -10.72 0.73
CA ASP A 326 -58.85 -10.60 -0.46
C ASP A 326 -59.13 -9.11 -0.72
N ASN A 327 -58.80 -8.69 -1.86
CA ASN A 327 -59.13 -7.54 -2.70
C ASN A 327 -59.59 -6.17 -2.12
N ASN A 328 -59.82 -5.98 -0.81
CA ASN A 328 -60.29 -4.68 -0.30
C ASN A 328 -59.81 -4.24 1.07
N ASP A 329 -59.03 -5.04 1.79
CA ASP A 329 -58.46 -4.62 3.07
C ASP A 329 -56.93 -4.59 3.00
N ASN A 330 -56.39 -3.42 2.68
CA ASN A 330 -54.94 -3.15 2.55
C ASN A 330 -54.18 -3.18 3.90
N SER A 331 -54.80 -3.65 4.97
CA SER A 331 -54.29 -3.50 6.33
C SER A 331 -53.35 -4.61 6.78
N ASP A 332 -53.26 -5.74 6.11
CA ASP A 332 -52.41 -6.87 6.54
C ASP A 332 -51.32 -7.15 5.51
N TYR A 333 -50.13 -6.65 5.77
CA TYR A 333 -48.96 -6.95 4.95
C TYR A 333 -47.83 -7.61 5.78
N LEU A 334 -47.04 -8.43 5.12
CA LEU A 334 -45.77 -8.92 5.64
C LEU A 334 -44.64 -8.20 4.91
N LEU A 335 -43.81 -7.47 5.68
CA LEU A 335 -42.61 -6.84 5.18
C LEU A 335 -41.41 -7.67 5.62
N ILE A 336 -40.62 -8.13 4.66
CA ILE A 336 -39.32 -8.71 4.90
C ILE A 336 -38.27 -7.79 4.27
N LYS A 337 -37.32 -7.33 5.05
CA LYS A 337 -36.26 -6.43 4.59
C LYS A 337 -34.89 -6.88 5.09
N HIS A 338 -34.01 -7.14 4.16
CA HIS A 338 -32.60 -7.32 4.45
C HIS A 338 -31.82 -6.05 4.09
N SER A 339 -30.78 -5.74 4.86
CA SER A 339 -29.88 -4.65 4.51
C SER A 339 -28.45 -4.93 4.96
N THR A 340 -27.52 -4.44 4.16
CA THR A 340 -26.09 -4.49 4.41
C THR A 340 -25.55 -3.07 4.40
N ILE A 341 -24.82 -2.71 5.45
CA ILE A 341 -24.05 -1.47 5.54
C ILE A 341 -22.59 -1.88 5.61
N ASN A 342 -21.76 -1.31 4.74
CA ASN A 342 -20.35 -1.63 4.68
C ASN A 342 -19.55 -0.35 4.41
N HIS A 343 -18.81 0.10 5.41
CA HIS A 343 -18.05 1.34 5.37
C HIS A 343 -16.57 1.09 5.65
N TRP A 344 -15.71 1.84 4.99
CA TRP A 344 -14.31 1.97 5.30
C TRP A 344 -13.97 3.45 5.45
N ASP A 345 -13.22 3.76 6.50
CA ASP A 345 -12.67 5.09 6.72
C ASP A 345 -11.16 4.97 6.95
N ASN A 346 -10.39 5.83 6.28
CA ASN A 346 -8.97 6.01 6.51
C ASN A 346 -8.67 7.48 6.75
N VAL A 347 -7.94 7.78 7.80
CA VAL A 347 -7.39 9.12 8.06
C VAL A 347 -5.92 8.97 8.39
N MET A 348 -5.08 9.75 7.76
CA MET A 348 -3.65 9.79 8.04
C MET A 348 -3.18 11.23 8.08
N GLY A 349 -2.38 11.54 9.07
CA GLY A 349 -1.67 12.82 9.18
C GLY A 349 -0.21 12.57 9.50
N SER A 350 0.69 13.25 8.81
CA SER A 350 2.11 13.20 9.11
C SER A 350 2.79 14.56 8.99
N ALA A 351 3.85 14.72 9.77
CA ALA A 351 4.76 15.83 9.66
C ALA A 351 6.18 15.29 9.71
N TYR A 352 7.01 15.65 8.76
CA TYR A 352 8.40 15.27 8.78
C TYR A 352 9.32 16.46 8.51
N TRP A 353 10.37 16.55 9.32
CA TRP A 353 11.41 17.55 9.23
C TRP A 353 12.67 16.90 8.69
N THR A 354 13.21 17.47 7.62
CA THR A 354 14.49 17.09 7.03
C THR A 354 15.51 18.15 7.35
N HIS A 355 16.65 17.74 7.96
CA HIS A 355 17.78 18.59 8.26
C HIS A 355 19.06 18.09 7.57
N LEU A 356 19.74 18.96 6.85
CA LEU A 356 21.02 18.69 6.21
C LEU A 356 22.14 19.28 7.07
N PHE A 357 22.86 18.42 7.81
CA PHE A 357 24.08 18.85 8.50
C PHE A 357 25.15 19.31 7.51
N ASN A 358 25.27 18.56 6.40
CA ASN A 358 26.09 18.88 5.24
C ASN A 358 25.60 18.04 4.02
N ASN A 359 26.27 18.16 2.86
CA ASN A 359 25.88 17.47 1.64
C ASN A 359 25.89 15.93 1.74
N SER A 360 26.61 15.37 2.70
CA SER A 360 26.75 13.91 2.88
C SER A 360 25.99 13.38 4.09
N PHE A 361 25.58 14.23 5.04
CA PHE A 361 24.93 13.80 6.27
C PHE A 361 23.61 14.52 6.49
N SER A 362 22.54 13.74 6.68
CA SER A 362 21.19 14.24 6.89
C SER A 362 20.43 13.49 7.96
N LEU A 363 19.43 14.14 8.51
CA LEU A 363 18.46 13.62 9.46
C LEU A 363 17.04 13.86 8.93
N ASN A 364 16.20 12.84 9.03
CA ASN A 364 14.76 12.98 8.90
C ASN A 364 14.09 12.59 10.23
N VAL A 365 13.19 13.42 10.71
CA VAL A 365 12.32 13.12 11.86
C VAL A 365 10.89 13.10 11.35
N ASN A 366 10.20 11.98 11.54
CA ASN A 366 8.82 11.80 11.07
C ASN A 366 7.91 11.46 12.25
N ALA A 367 6.86 12.25 12.43
CA ALA A 367 5.75 11.99 13.34
C ALA A 367 4.49 11.73 12.52
N ASN A 368 3.77 10.64 12.78
CA ASN A 368 2.53 10.35 12.10
C ASN A 368 1.44 9.82 13.03
N ILE A 369 0.20 10.04 12.61
CA ILE A 369 -1.01 9.42 13.15
C ILE A 369 -1.78 8.78 12.01
N SER A 370 -2.38 7.62 12.27
CA SER A 370 -3.21 6.91 11.30
C SER A 370 -4.41 6.30 12.00
N HIS A 371 -5.56 6.42 11.37
CA HIS A 371 -6.82 5.82 11.81
C HIS A 371 -7.42 5.04 10.64
N TYR A 372 -7.82 3.82 10.90
CA TYR A 372 -8.52 2.93 9.99
C TYR A 372 -9.75 2.37 10.68
N LEU A 373 -10.89 2.40 10.00
CA LEU A 373 -12.14 1.81 10.44
C LEU A 373 -12.73 0.97 9.30
N TYR A 374 -13.06 -0.27 9.62
CA TYR A 374 -13.92 -1.12 8.82
C TYR A 374 -15.18 -1.47 9.62
N TYR A 375 -16.34 -1.13 9.08
CA TYR A 375 -17.63 -1.39 9.70
C TYR A 375 -18.53 -2.15 8.73
N LEU A 376 -19.02 -3.31 9.16
CA LEU A 376 -20.00 -4.11 8.45
C LEU A 376 -21.19 -4.36 9.34
N LYS A 377 -22.41 -4.07 8.86
CA LYS A 377 -23.64 -4.41 9.55
C LYS A 377 -24.59 -5.12 8.60
N LEU A 378 -25.09 -6.25 9.04
CA LEU A 378 -26.11 -7.04 8.41
C LEU A 378 -27.37 -6.96 9.24
N SER A 379 -28.52 -6.70 8.65
CA SER A 379 -29.77 -6.67 9.37
C SER A 379 -30.89 -7.34 8.59
N SER A 380 -31.78 -7.98 9.33
CA SER A 380 -33.00 -8.62 8.86
C SER A 380 -34.17 -8.11 9.69
N LEU A 381 -35.22 -7.67 9.02
CA LEU A 381 -36.46 -7.22 9.64
C LEU A 381 -37.64 -7.94 9.00
N GLU A 382 -38.41 -8.66 9.81
CA GLU A 382 -39.72 -9.19 9.44
C GLU A 382 -40.78 -8.55 10.32
N ARG A 383 -41.78 -7.88 9.70
CA ARG A 383 -42.87 -7.26 10.45
C ARG A 383 -44.19 -7.31 9.65
N THR A 384 -45.28 -7.37 10.41
CA THR A 384 -46.61 -7.04 9.92
C THR A 384 -46.99 -5.61 10.28
N GLU A 385 -48.15 -5.12 9.89
CA GLU A 385 -48.64 -3.81 10.32
C GLU A 385 -48.83 -3.73 11.85
N LYS A 386 -49.15 -4.84 12.49
CA LYS A 386 -49.50 -4.92 13.91
C LYS A 386 -48.35 -5.28 14.84
N GLU A 387 -47.34 -5.98 14.32
CA GLU A 387 -46.25 -6.52 15.17
C GLU A 387 -44.93 -6.74 14.42
N ILE A 388 -43.82 -6.62 15.12
CA ILE A 388 -42.51 -7.07 14.67
C ILE A 388 -42.42 -8.57 14.97
N LYS A 389 -42.09 -9.37 13.96
CA LYS A 389 -41.90 -10.82 14.10
C LYS A 389 -40.43 -11.17 14.30
N GLU A 390 -39.56 -10.49 13.57
CA GLU A 390 -38.14 -10.61 13.70
C GLU A 390 -37.50 -9.25 13.47
N ASP A 391 -36.55 -8.89 14.33
CA ASP A 391 -35.63 -7.76 14.13
C ASP A 391 -34.24 -8.21 14.63
N SER A 392 -33.34 -8.39 13.68
CA SER A 392 -32.01 -8.91 14.01
C SER A 392 -30.93 -8.17 13.25
N TYR A 393 -29.79 -7.97 13.90
CA TYR A 393 -28.59 -7.52 13.23
C TYR A 393 -27.34 -8.15 13.81
N ALA A 394 -26.32 -8.26 12.96
CA ALA A 394 -24.94 -8.50 13.35
C ALA A 394 -24.09 -7.38 12.77
N SER A 395 -23.32 -6.72 13.61
CA SER A 395 -22.34 -5.72 13.18
C SER A 395 -20.95 -6.12 13.60
N PHE A 396 -20.02 -5.72 12.77
CA PHE A 396 -18.62 -6.04 12.88
C PHE A 396 -17.83 -4.75 12.72
N ASN A 397 -16.96 -4.48 13.69
CA ASN A 397 -16.12 -3.30 13.74
C ASN A 397 -14.65 -3.71 13.86
N SER A 398 -13.82 -3.25 12.94
CA SER A 398 -12.37 -3.42 12.99
C SER A 398 -11.71 -2.05 12.91
N GLU A 399 -11.24 -1.57 14.04
CA GLU A 399 -10.64 -0.25 14.16
C GLU A 399 -9.15 -0.38 14.50
N ILE A 400 -8.31 0.41 13.82
CA ILE A 400 -6.87 0.54 14.09
C ILE A 400 -6.54 2.00 14.22
N ASN A 401 -5.88 2.33 15.30
CA ASN A 401 -5.26 3.65 15.50
C ASN A 401 -3.76 3.46 15.72
N GLU A 402 -2.95 4.29 15.09
CA GLU A 402 -1.49 4.31 15.25
C GLU A 402 -1.00 5.72 15.46
N ALA A 403 -0.13 5.89 16.44
CA ALA A 403 0.72 7.07 16.58
C ALA A 403 2.17 6.62 16.54
N SER A 404 3.00 7.23 15.69
CA SER A 404 4.40 6.83 15.56
C SER A 404 5.34 8.01 15.40
N LEU A 405 6.58 7.79 15.86
CA LEU A 405 7.70 8.70 15.72
C LEU A 405 8.90 7.91 15.21
N SER A 406 9.59 8.45 14.21
CA SER A 406 10.83 7.86 13.70
C SER A 406 11.90 8.92 13.44
N THR A 407 13.16 8.47 13.55
CA THR A 407 14.33 9.24 13.16
C THR A 407 15.15 8.42 12.20
N ASP A 408 15.56 9.01 11.09
CA ASP A 408 16.39 8.40 10.05
C ASP A 408 17.62 9.25 9.79
N PHE A 409 18.77 8.72 10.07
CA PHE A 409 20.06 9.32 9.72
C PHE A 409 20.60 8.69 8.44
N ARG A 410 21.17 9.48 7.57
CA ARG A 410 21.83 9.03 6.35
C ARG A 410 23.19 9.68 6.21
N LEU A 411 24.21 8.85 6.01
CA LEU A 411 25.58 9.27 5.76
C LEU A 411 26.09 8.65 4.46
N LYS A 412 26.42 9.49 3.48
CA LYS A 412 27.16 9.08 2.27
C LYS A 412 28.65 9.33 2.47
N ARG A 413 29.48 8.32 2.24
CA ARG A 413 30.92 8.41 2.39
C ARG A 413 31.66 7.85 1.18
N GLU A 414 32.49 8.67 0.55
CA GLU A 414 33.44 8.30 -0.51
C GLU A 414 32.78 7.57 -1.70
N SER A 415 31.54 7.90 -2.05
CA SER A 415 30.72 7.22 -3.07
C SER A 415 30.63 5.68 -2.91
N LYS A 416 31.23 5.12 -1.83
CA LYS A 416 31.28 3.69 -1.58
C LYS A 416 30.24 3.22 -0.57
N HIS A 417 29.87 4.07 0.37
CA HIS A 417 28.97 3.75 1.47
C HIS A 417 27.77 4.71 1.50
N ASP A 418 26.55 4.17 1.51
CA ASP A 418 25.32 4.89 1.84
C ASP A 418 24.75 4.27 3.11
N ILE A 419 25.23 4.75 4.25
CA ILE A 419 24.89 4.23 5.57
C ILE A 419 23.62 4.92 6.05
N ARG A 420 22.65 4.13 6.51
CA ARG A 420 21.42 4.63 7.13
C ARG A 420 21.20 3.92 8.45
N TRP A 421 20.75 4.66 9.45
CA TRP A 421 20.36 4.10 10.73
C TRP A 421 19.27 4.94 11.36
N GLY A 422 18.51 4.36 12.24
CA GLY A 422 17.42 5.08 12.87
C GLY A 422 16.69 4.30 13.95
N ILE A 423 15.75 4.97 14.55
CA ILE A 423 14.86 4.43 15.58
C ILE A 423 13.43 4.73 15.16
N LYS A 424 12.53 3.75 15.30
CA LYS A 424 11.09 3.92 15.11
C LYS A 424 10.34 3.42 16.33
N GLY A 425 9.45 4.25 16.89
CA GLY A 425 8.49 3.88 17.91
C GLY A 425 7.07 4.05 17.37
N ALA A 426 6.19 3.09 17.65
CA ALA A 426 4.77 3.18 17.30
C ALA A 426 3.92 2.64 18.46
N TYR A 427 2.85 3.35 18.78
CA TYR A 427 1.82 2.90 19.68
C TYR A 427 0.55 2.67 18.87
N GLN A 428 0.01 1.46 18.98
CA GLN A 428 -1.15 1.00 18.23
C GLN A 428 -2.23 0.53 19.21
N TRP A 429 -3.46 0.96 18.97
CA TRP A 429 -4.62 0.47 19.68
C TRP A 429 -5.69 0.07 18.69
N MET A 430 -6.26 -1.11 18.89
CA MET A 430 -7.15 -1.78 17.95
C MET A 430 -8.38 -2.28 18.66
N LEU A 431 -9.53 -2.17 18.02
CA LEU A 431 -10.80 -2.67 18.51
C LEU A 431 -11.38 -3.70 17.53
N PRO A 432 -11.15 -4.99 17.72
CA PRO A 432 -11.87 -6.06 17.06
C PRO A 432 -13.19 -6.30 17.79
N GLN A 433 -14.31 -5.79 17.28
CA GLN A 433 -15.60 -5.85 17.95
C GLN A 433 -16.67 -6.50 17.11
N VAL A 434 -17.51 -7.31 17.73
CA VAL A 434 -18.75 -7.84 17.17
C VAL A 434 -19.91 -7.47 18.10
N ASP A 435 -20.96 -6.91 17.53
CA ASP A 435 -22.19 -6.59 18.23
C ASP A 435 -23.37 -7.24 17.51
N THR A 436 -24.19 -7.98 18.27
CA THR A 436 -25.36 -8.69 17.73
C THR A 436 -26.59 -8.37 18.56
N TYR A 437 -27.71 -8.30 17.87
CA TYR A 437 -29.01 -8.17 18.46
C TYR A 437 -29.98 -9.06 17.71
N SER A 438 -30.88 -9.73 18.44
CA SER A 438 -31.98 -10.49 17.86
C SER A 438 -33.23 -10.36 18.73
N TYR A 439 -34.31 -10.05 18.07
CA TYR A 439 -35.66 -10.10 18.59
C TYR A 439 -36.46 -11.05 17.71
N ILE A 440 -37.01 -12.12 18.29
CA ILE A 440 -37.83 -13.10 17.57
C ILE A 440 -39.15 -13.27 18.36
N LEU A 441 -40.27 -13.10 17.68
CA LEU A 441 -41.59 -13.40 18.23
C LEU A 441 -42.01 -14.80 17.73
N PRO A 442 -42.02 -15.84 18.59
CA PRO A 442 -42.41 -17.18 18.19
C PRO A 442 -43.87 -17.23 17.73
N LYS A 443 -44.17 -18.12 16.78
CA LYS A 443 -45.54 -18.33 16.33
C LYS A 443 -46.37 -18.98 17.44
N GLY A 444 -47.49 -18.36 17.85
CA GLY A 444 -48.40 -18.89 18.86
C GLY A 444 -49.26 -17.81 19.51
N LYS A 445 -50.35 -18.18 20.16
CA LYS A 445 -51.15 -17.24 20.97
C LYS A 445 -50.45 -16.98 22.28
N ASN A 446 -50.21 -15.71 22.64
CA ASN A 446 -49.59 -15.26 23.88
C ASN A 446 -48.08 -15.66 24.05
N THR A 447 -47.35 -15.81 22.96
CA THR A 447 -45.88 -16.04 23.03
C THR A 447 -45.17 -14.76 23.43
N LYS A 448 -44.12 -14.91 24.28
CA LYS A 448 -43.23 -13.79 24.63
C LYS A 448 -42.08 -13.71 23.60
N PRO A 449 -41.64 -12.53 23.27
CA PRO A 449 -40.46 -12.39 22.41
C PRO A 449 -39.19 -12.99 23.07
N ILE A 450 -38.37 -13.59 22.25
CA ILE A 450 -37.01 -14.01 22.60
C ILE A 450 -36.08 -12.89 22.19
N ILE A 451 -35.35 -12.35 23.16
CA ILE A 451 -34.39 -11.26 22.90
C ILE A 451 -33.00 -11.77 23.30
N SER A 452 -32.06 -11.65 22.40
CA SER A 452 -30.67 -11.95 22.62
C SER A 452 -29.79 -10.80 22.14
N ASN A 453 -28.76 -10.47 22.86
CA ASN A 453 -27.74 -9.50 22.47
C ASN A 453 -26.37 -9.96 22.94
N ALA A 454 -25.34 -9.64 22.20
CA ALA A 454 -23.96 -9.81 22.61
C ALA A 454 -23.13 -8.66 22.03
N ASN A 455 -22.23 -8.14 22.85
CA ASN A 455 -21.21 -7.20 22.44
C ASN A 455 -19.87 -7.76 22.94
N VAL A 456 -19.03 -8.19 21.99
CA VAL A 456 -17.77 -8.88 22.27
C VAL A 456 -16.64 -8.15 21.58
N GLY A 457 -15.56 -7.93 22.31
CA GLY A 457 -14.34 -7.29 21.81
C GLY A 457 -13.91 -6.13 22.69
N ASP A 458 -12.64 -6.12 23.00
CA ASP A 458 -11.99 -5.13 23.85
C ASP A 458 -10.83 -4.45 23.11
N TRP A 459 -10.51 -3.24 23.52
CA TRP A 459 -9.33 -2.54 23.05
C TRP A 459 -8.05 -3.32 23.31
N GLN A 460 -7.33 -3.60 22.24
CA GLN A 460 -6.03 -4.26 22.28
C GLN A 460 -4.94 -3.22 22.04
N HIS A 461 -3.90 -3.25 22.86
CA HIS A 461 -2.80 -2.28 22.81
C HIS A 461 -1.49 -2.96 22.46
N MET A 462 -0.73 -2.36 21.56
CA MET A 462 0.59 -2.82 21.19
C MET A 462 1.55 -1.64 21.03
N THR A 463 2.72 -1.74 21.67
CA THR A 463 3.83 -0.82 21.43
C THR A 463 4.90 -1.53 20.61
N THR A 464 5.29 -0.94 19.51
CA THR A 464 6.39 -1.42 18.66
C THR A 464 7.55 -0.46 18.75
N MET A 465 8.75 -0.97 19.04
CA MET A 465 9.99 -0.22 18.99
C MET A 465 10.98 -0.93 18.09
N ALA A 466 11.72 -0.20 17.29
CA ALA A 466 12.75 -0.78 16.44
C ALA A 466 13.93 0.15 16.31
N ILE A 467 15.13 -0.44 16.31
CA ILE A 467 16.39 0.19 15.92
C ILE A 467 16.94 -0.56 14.71
N TYR A 468 17.47 0.16 13.74
CA TYR A 468 18.04 -0.43 12.55
C TYR A 468 19.28 0.31 12.08
N GLY A 469 20.11 -0.42 11.34
CA GLY A 469 21.22 0.11 10.57
C GLY A 469 21.38 -0.67 9.27
N GLU A 470 21.72 0.03 8.20
CA GLU A 470 21.97 -0.57 6.89
C GLU A 470 23.07 0.19 6.16
N ASP A 471 23.82 -0.49 5.31
CA ASP A 471 24.83 0.09 4.43
C ASP A 471 24.68 -0.45 3.01
N ASP A 472 24.52 0.42 2.04
CA ASP A 472 24.62 0.10 0.62
C ASP A 472 26.07 0.32 0.18
N TRP A 473 26.87 -0.74 0.27
CA TRP A 473 28.30 -0.74 0.12
C TRP A 473 28.75 -1.15 -1.29
N THR A 474 29.45 -0.27 -1.96
CA THR A 474 30.18 -0.58 -3.20
C THR A 474 31.57 -1.10 -2.87
N ALA A 475 31.67 -2.41 -2.58
CA ALA A 475 32.93 -3.03 -2.13
C ALA A 475 34.00 -3.01 -3.23
N THR A 476 33.61 -3.33 -4.45
CA THR A 476 34.45 -3.31 -5.65
C THR A 476 33.62 -2.94 -6.88
N SER A 477 34.24 -2.77 -8.04
CA SER A 477 33.52 -2.54 -9.30
C SER A 477 32.56 -3.68 -9.66
N TRP A 478 32.86 -4.91 -9.25
CA TRP A 478 32.06 -6.10 -9.54
C TRP A 478 31.16 -6.55 -8.37
N LEU A 479 31.39 -6.07 -7.14
CA LEU A 479 30.64 -6.45 -5.94
C LEU A 479 30.01 -5.23 -5.27
N LYS A 480 28.68 -5.23 -5.17
CA LYS A 480 27.92 -4.35 -4.28
C LYS A 480 27.12 -5.18 -3.28
N ALA A 481 26.94 -4.65 -2.09
CA ALA A 481 26.22 -5.29 -1.01
C ALA A 481 25.31 -4.29 -0.30
N ASN A 482 24.05 -4.63 -0.09
CA ASN A 482 23.21 -3.96 0.90
C ASN A 482 23.11 -4.88 2.11
N LEU A 483 23.67 -4.44 3.23
CA LEU A 483 23.71 -5.20 4.48
C LEU A 483 22.95 -4.43 5.55
N GLY A 484 21.99 -5.07 6.19
CA GLY A 484 21.17 -4.43 7.19
C GLY A 484 20.86 -5.34 8.37
N LEU A 485 20.68 -4.72 9.52
CA LEU A 485 20.19 -5.36 10.73
C LEU A 485 19.12 -4.49 11.37
N ARG A 486 18.00 -5.11 11.70
CA ARG A 486 16.91 -4.52 12.47
C ARG A 486 16.67 -5.33 13.73
N TYR A 487 16.53 -4.66 14.86
CA TYR A 487 16.00 -5.23 16.08
C TYR A 487 14.63 -4.62 16.35
N SER A 488 13.63 -5.46 16.51
CA SER A 488 12.25 -5.05 16.77
C SER A 488 11.74 -5.64 18.09
N LEU A 489 11.09 -4.81 18.87
CA LEU A 489 10.44 -5.17 20.12
C LEU A 489 8.93 -4.87 19.97
N TYR A 490 8.10 -5.84 20.36
CA TYR A 490 6.64 -5.72 20.37
C TYR A 490 6.16 -5.99 21.78
N ALA A 491 5.64 -4.98 22.45
CA ALA A 491 5.08 -5.09 23.80
C ALA A 491 3.56 -5.08 23.72
N VAL A 492 2.94 -6.12 24.26
CA VAL A 492 1.49 -6.29 24.42
C VAL A 492 1.18 -6.59 25.87
N THR A 493 -0.09 -6.54 26.25
CA THR A 493 -0.52 -6.86 27.62
C THR A 493 -0.04 -8.24 28.03
N GLY A 494 0.81 -8.29 29.06
CA GLY A 494 1.33 -9.52 29.65
C GLY A 494 2.47 -10.21 28.89
N LYS A 495 2.97 -9.66 27.76
CA LYS A 495 4.08 -10.29 27.01
C LYS A 495 4.84 -9.28 26.15
N THR A 496 6.14 -9.53 26.03
CA THR A 496 7.01 -8.80 25.09
C THR A 496 7.66 -9.80 24.14
N TYR A 497 7.62 -9.48 22.85
CA TYR A 497 8.25 -10.26 21.80
C TYR A 497 9.45 -9.50 21.24
N HIS A 498 10.50 -10.24 20.88
CA HIS A 498 11.74 -9.70 20.32
C HIS A 498 11.99 -10.34 18.96
N SER A 499 12.52 -9.57 18.01
CA SER A 499 12.91 -10.05 16.70
C SER A 499 14.23 -9.42 16.27
N ILE A 500 15.20 -10.27 15.89
CA ILE A 500 16.43 -9.86 15.22
C ILE A 500 16.25 -10.19 13.74
N GLU A 501 16.37 -9.19 12.86
CA GLU A 501 16.02 -9.24 11.45
C GLU A 501 17.23 -8.88 10.57
N PRO A 502 18.17 -9.81 10.36
CA PRO A 502 19.25 -9.63 9.41
C PRO A 502 18.72 -9.60 7.98
N ARG A 503 19.31 -8.75 7.15
CA ARG A 503 19.00 -8.59 5.74
C ARG A 503 20.27 -8.41 4.94
N ALA A 504 20.37 -9.09 3.82
CA ALA A 504 21.51 -8.99 2.92
C ALA A 504 21.04 -9.10 1.47
N SER A 505 21.56 -8.25 0.63
CA SER A 505 21.39 -8.33 -0.83
C SER A 505 22.73 -8.07 -1.48
N LEU A 506 23.20 -9.03 -2.27
CA LEU A 506 24.51 -8.99 -2.92
C LEU A 506 24.33 -8.98 -4.43
N ARG A 507 25.09 -8.14 -5.11
CA ARG A 507 25.16 -8.08 -6.57
C ARG A 507 26.58 -8.39 -7.03
N PHE A 508 26.71 -9.41 -7.86
CA PHE A 508 27.94 -9.82 -8.54
C PHE A 508 27.82 -9.43 -10.02
N LEU A 509 28.61 -8.45 -10.45
CA LEU A 509 28.67 -8.04 -11.85
C LEU A 509 29.59 -9.01 -12.61
N ILE A 510 28.98 -9.89 -13.41
CA ILE A 510 29.71 -10.88 -14.22
C ILE A 510 30.32 -10.19 -15.45
N THR A 511 29.56 -9.31 -16.07
CA THR A 511 29.99 -8.41 -17.14
C THR A 511 29.28 -7.06 -16.94
N PRO A 512 29.68 -5.97 -17.60
CA PRO A 512 28.95 -4.69 -17.50
C PRO A 512 27.45 -4.77 -17.81
N LYS A 513 27.01 -5.86 -18.47
CA LYS A 513 25.65 -6.09 -18.90
C LYS A 513 24.92 -7.21 -18.17
N ILE A 514 25.62 -7.99 -17.34
CA ILE A 514 25.07 -9.17 -16.66
C ILE A 514 25.42 -9.10 -15.17
N ALA A 515 24.41 -9.15 -14.32
CA ALA A 515 24.59 -9.25 -12.87
C ALA A 515 23.88 -10.52 -12.34
N PHE A 516 24.57 -11.23 -11.45
CA PHE A 516 23.98 -12.23 -10.58
C PHE A 516 23.69 -11.60 -9.23
N LYS A 517 22.50 -11.83 -8.69
CA LYS A 517 22.08 -11.28 -7.41
C LYS A 517 21.57 -12.37 -6.50
N VAL A 518 21.84 -12.21 -5.20
CA VAL A 518 21.28 -13.07 -4.15
C VAL A 518 20.81 -12.21 -3.00
N SER A 519 19.73 -12.63 -2.33
CA SER A 519 19.24 -11.91 -1.16
C SER A 519 18.69 -12.85 -0.10
N TYR A 520 18.79 -12.40 1.14
CA TYR A 520 18.17 -12.98 2.31
C TYR A 520 17.56 -11.89 3.17
N ALA A 521 16.35 -12.13 3.68
CA ALA A 521 15.74 -11.28 4.69
C ALA A 521 14.98 -12.11 5.71
N ARG A 522 15.16 -11.77 6.98
CA ARG A 522 14.29 -12.17 8.07
C ARG A 522 13.42 -11.00 8.46
N MET A 523 12.12 -11.27 8.71
CA MET A 523 11.10 -10.26 8.94
C MET A 523 10.15 -10.72 10.05
N SER A 524 9.49 -9.76 10.71
CA SER A 524 8.46 -10.02 11.71
C SER A 524 7.26 -9.10 11.53
N GLN A 525 6.08 -9.57 11.96
CA GLN A 525 4.82 -8.85 11.87
C GLN A 525 3.98 -9.06 13.11
N GLY A 526 3.55 -7.94 13.72
CA GLY A 526 2.77 -7.94 14.96
C GLY A 526 1.28 -7.68 14.78
N ILE A 527 0.80 -7.46 13.56
CA ILE A 527 -0.61 -7.22 13.23
C ILE A 527 -1.02 -8.21 12.17
N HIS A 528 -2.19 -8.81 12.33
CA HIS A 528 -2.73 -9.81 11.41
C HIS A 528 -4.10 -9.38 10.90
N MET A 529 -4.44 -9.80 9.70
CA MET A 529 -5.80 -9.70 9.19
C MET A 529 -6.40 -11.10 9.11
N LEU A 530 -7.43 -11.33 9.90
CA LEU A 530 -8.23 -12.53 9.83
C LEU A 530 -9.30 -12.33 8.75
N SER A 531 -9.29 -13.18 7.74
CA SER A 531 -10.32 -13.22 6.71
C SER A 531 -11.15 -14.48 6.86
N SER A 532 -12.45 -14.35 6.79
CA SER A 532 -13.35 -15.50 6.76
C SER A 532 -13.35 -16.09 5.34
N SER A 533 -13.22 -17.41 5.24
CA SER A 533 -13.33 -18.14 3.96
C SER A 533 -14.77 -18.27 3.46
N ASN A 534 -15.75 -17.78 4.19
CA ASN A 534 -17.14 -17.81 3.77
C ASN A 534 -17.38 -16.83 2.63
N ILE A 535 -17.81 -17.37 1.48
CA ILE A 535 -18.03 -16.66 0.22
C ILE A 535 -19.03 -15.50 0.37
N THR A 536 -19.91 -15.54 1.35
CA THR A 536 -20.98 -14.56 1.53
C THR A 536 -20.53 -13.26 2.21
N MET A 537 -19.45 -13.26 3.01
CA MET A 537 -19.04 -12.09 3.81
C MET A 537 -17.55 -12.11 4.13
N PRO A 538 -16.70 -11.44 3.34
CA PRO A 538 -15.32 -11.21 3.73
C PRO A 538 -15.29 -10.24 4.92
N SER A 539 -15.05 -10.74 6.12
CA SER A 539 -14.74 -9.92 7.28
C SER A 539 -13.23 -9.76 7.37
N ASN A 540 -12.72 -8.57 7.08
CA ASN A 540 -11.31 -8.24 7.26
C ASN A 540 -11.08 -7.71 8.67
N LEU A 541 -10.85 -8.63 9.61
CA LEU A 541 -10.60 -8.27 11.01
C LEU A 541 -9.10 -8.09 11.25
N TRP A 542 -8.69 -6.88 11.54
CA TRP A 542 -7.35 -6.61 11.99
C TRP A 542 -7.21 -6.86 13.50
N VAL A 543 -6.25 -7.69 13.85
CA VAL A 543 -5.95 -8.06 15.25
C VAL A 543 -4.45 -7.98 15.50
N PRO A 544 -4.03 -7.54 16.71
CA PRO A 544 -2.63 -7.58 17.09
C PRO A 544 -2.23 -8.97 17.58
N ILE A 545 -0.93 -9.18 17.71
CA ILE A 545 -0.42 -10.23 18.58
C ILE A 545 -0.85 -10.00 20.03
N THR A 546 -0.99 -11.09 20.78
CA THR A 546 -1.31 -11.03 22.22
C THR A 546 -0.41 -12.00 22.97
N LYS A 547 -0.64 -12.19 24.27
CA LYS A 547 0.08 -13.26 25.00
C LYS A 547 -0.18 -14.66 24.43
N ASN A 548 -1.36 -14.87 23.84
CA ASN A 548 -1.82 -16.16 23.29
C ASN A 548 -1.59 -16.25 21.76
N VAL A 549 -1.62 -15.15 21.05
CA VAL A 549 -1.41 -15.07 19.60
C VAL A 549 0.04 -14.65 19.33
N PRO A 550 0.88 -15.56 18.80
CA PRO A 550 2.31 -15.34 18.70
C PRO A 550 2.69 -14.39 17.55
N LEU A 551 3.88 -13.77 17.68
CA LEU A 551 4.50 -12.95 16.66
C LEU A 551 4.76 -13.77 15.39
N MET A 552 4.25 -13.31 14.23
CA MET A 552 4.52 -13.91 12.93
C MET A 552 5.96 -13.59 12.50
N ARG A 553 6.67 -14.59 11.97
CA ARG A 553 8.04 -14.46 11.45
C ARG A 553 8.17 -15.08 10.08
N GLY A 554 8.94 -14.43 9.21
CA GLY A 554 9.21 -14.93 7.88
C GLY A 554 10.68 -14.89 7.54
N ASN A 555 11.13 -15.85 6.73
CA ASN A 555 12.42 -15.82 6.07
C ASN A 555 12.19 -15.90 4.56
N GLN A 556 12.91 -15.09 3.81
CA GLN A 556 12.88 -15.11 2.35
C GLN A 556 14.28 -15.16 1.79
N TYR A 557 14.47 -16.06 0.84
CA TYR A 557 15.67 -16.23 0.05
C TYR A 557 15.31 -15.97 -1.42
N ALA A 558 16.17 -15.27 -2.14
CA ALA A 558 16.00 -15.10 -3.58
C ALA A 558 17.37 -15.09 -4.27
N ALA A 559 17.38 -15.59 -5.51
CA ALA A 559 18.53 -15.54 -6.39
C ALA A 559 18.06 -15.29 -7.83
N GLY A 560 18.83 -14.52 -8.60
CA GLY A 560 18.44 -14.19 -9.96
C GLY A 560 19.56 -13.62 -10.82
N LEU A 561 19.28 -13.56 -12.11
CA LEU A 561 20.12 -12.96 -13.14
C LEU A 561 19.40 -11.79 -13.78
N THR A 562 20.13 -10.69 -13.95
CA THR A 562 19.67 -9.52 -14.71
C THR A 562 20.60 -9.31 -15.90
N TYR A 563 20.04 -9.16 -17.09
CA TYR A 563 20.78 -8.93 -18.33
C TYR A 563 20.27 -7.69 -19.06
N GLU A 564 21.13 -6.75 -19.34
CA GLU A 564 20.85 -5.52 -20.06
C GLU A 564 21.74 -5.47 -21.33
N PRO A 565 21.29 -6.10 -22.45
CA PRO A 565 22.08 -6.18 -23.68
C PRO A 565 22.39 -4.82 -24.29
N ILE A 566 21.41 -3.94 -24.28
CA ILE A 566 21.49 -2.55 -24.71
C ILE A 566 20.76 -1.69 -23.68
N ASN A 567 21.17 -0.44 -23.57
CA ASN A 567 20.56 0.49 -22.63
C ASN A 567 19.03 0.55 -22.81
N GLY A 568 18.31 0.40 -21.73
CA GLY A 568 16.85 0.45 -21.69
C GLY A 568 16.11 -0.83 -22.08
N ILE A 569 16.81 -1.92 -22.44
CA ILE A 569 16.20 -3.24 -22.56
C ILE A 569 16.79 -4.16 -21.49
N GLU A 570 15.95 -4.61 -20.59
CA GLU A 570 16.31 -5.45 -19.45
C GLU A 570 15.54 -6.77 -19.47
N PHE A 571 16.27 -7.86 -19.20
CA PHE A 571 15.71 -9.19 -18.95
C PHE A 571 16.11 -9.59 -17.55
N SER A 572 15.16 -10.11 -16.76
CA SER A 572 15.44 -10.66 -15.45
C SER A 572 14.76 -11.99 -15.24
N VAL A 573 15.45 -12.87 -14.51
CA VAL A 573 14.93 -14.16 -14.03
C VAL A 573 15.25 -14.22 -12.55
N GLU A 574 14.25 -14.45 -11.72
CA GLU A 574 14.36 -14.49 -10.26
C GLU A 574 13.66 -15.74 -9.72
N GLY A 575 14.37 -16.52 -8.89
CA GLY A 575 13.77 -17.57 -8.07
C GLY A 575 13.68 -17.14 -6.62
N TYR A 576 12.59 -17.48 -5.93
CA TYR A 576 12.42 -17.20 -4.51
C TYR A 576 11.90 -18.40 -3.72
N TYR A 577 12.26 -18.44 -2.45
CA TYR A 577 11.73 -19.36 -1.44
C TYR A 577 11.46 -18.59 -0.15
N LYS A 578 10.23 -18.70 0.37
CA LYS A 578 9.76 -17.99 1.57
C LYS A 578 9.14 -18.99 2.54
N THR A 579 9.48 -18.84 3.82
CA THR A 579 8.85 -19.56 4.93
C THR A 579 8.26 -18.57 5.92
N ILE A 580 7.11 -18.91 6.48
CA ILE A 580 6.42 -18.11 7.49
C ILE A 580 6.02 -19.02 8.63
N ASP A 581 6.35 -18.60 9.85
CA ASP A 581 5.93 -19.25 11.10
C ASP A 581 4.87 -18.38 11.79
N ASN A 582 3.94 -19.06 12.48
CA ASN A 582 2.86 -18.45 13.27
C ASN A 582 1.84 -17.68 12.41
N VAL A 583 1.55 -18.14 11.20
CA VAL A 583 0.41 -17.65 10.43
C VAL A 583 -0.87 -18.00 11.18
N ILE A 584 -1.72 -17.01 11.44
CA ILE A 584 -3.00 -17.25 12.12
C ILE A 584 -4.15 -17.34 11.14
N GLN A 585 -5.05 -18.28 11.40
CA GLN A 585 -6.29 -18.48 10.65
C GLN A 585 -7.40 -18.88 11.62
N TYR A 586 -8.66 -18.69 11.21
CA TYR A 586 -9.78 -19.27 11.95
C TYR A 586 -9.70 -20.79 11.97
N LYS A 587 -10.10 -21.40 13.09
CA LYS A 587 -10.38 -22.85 13.19
C LYS A 587 -11.44 -23.22 12.15
N ASN A 588 -11.45 -24.48 11.69
CA ASN A 588 -12.45 -24.95 10.73
C ASN A 588 -13.87 -24.69 11.23
N GLY A 589 -14.66 -23.98 10.41
CA GLY A 589 -16.03 -23.60 10.73
C GLY A 589 -16.16 -22.44 11.73
N ALA A 590 -15.07 -21.97 12.32
CA ALA A 590 -15.13 -20.80 13.20
C ALA A 590 -15.14 -19.50 12.39
N THR A 591 -15.85 -18.53 12.91
CA THR A 591 -15.86 -17.15 12.44
C THR A 591 -16.10 -16.25 13.64
N TYR A 592 -15.56 -15.05 13.61
CA TYR A 592 -15.85 -14.05 14.66
C TYR A 592 -17.19 -13.35 14.44
N MET A 593 -17.83 -13.55 13.29
CA MET A 593 -19.19 -13.11 13.06
C MET A 593 -20.17 -14.10 13.71
N ALA A 594 -21.06 -13.59 14.53
CA ALA A 594 -22.21 -14.36 15.00
C ALA A 594 -23.15 -14.60 13.81
N PHE A 595 -23.35 -15.87 13.46
CA PHE A 595 -24.41 -16.25 12.53
C PHE A 595 -25.68 -16.57 13.33
N VAL A 596 -26.80 -16.12 12.80
CA VAL A 596 -28.09 -16.66 13.21
C VAL A 596 -28.21 -18.02 12.56
N GLU A 597 -27.91 -19.07 13.29
CA GLU A 597 -28.10 -20.43 12.80
C GLU A 597 -29.56 -20.83 13.02
N LYS A 598 -30.20 -21.28 11.94
CA LYS A 598 -31.56 -21.79 12.01
C LYS A 598 -31.51 -23.19 12.62
N VAL A 599 -31.77 -23.29 13.92
CA VAL A 599 -31.88 -24.57 14.60
C VAL A 599 -33.35 -25.00 14.58
N THR A 600 -33.60 -26.17 14.02
CA THR A 600 -34.93 -26.78 14.11
C THR A 600 -35.03 -27.53 15.42
N VAL A 601 -35.74 -26.97 16.41
CA VAL A 601 -36.02 -27.66 17.65
C VAL A 601 -37.31 -28.45 17.46
N GLN A 602 -37.23 -29.77 17.65
CA GLN A 602 -38.44 -30.58 17.77
C GLN A 602 -39.13 -30.22 19.11
N ASP A 603 -40.37 -29.76 19.03
CA ASP A 603 -41.18 -29.59 20.21
C ASP A 603 -41.43 -31.01 20.80
N PRO A 604 -40.92 -31.31 22.01
CA PRO A 604 -41.05 -32.63 22.65
C PRO A 604 -42.51 -33.00 22.97
N PHE A 605 -43.42 -32.05 22.83
CA PHE A 605 -44.87 -32.24 23.07
C PHE A 605 -45.71 -32.20 21.80
N SER A 606 -45.10 -32.02 20.62
CA SER A 606 -45.78 -32.02 19.33
C SER A 606 -45.73 -33.40 18.71
N SER A 607 -46.89 -33.96 18.39
CA SER A 607 -47.01 -35.19 17.61
C SER A 607 -46.82 -35.03 16.11
N SER A 608 -46.54 -33.81 15.62
CA SER A 608 -46.24 -33.52 14.24
C SER A 608 -44.73 -33.43 14.00
N LEU A 609 -44.25 -34.08 12.94
CA LEU A 609 -42.86 -34.08 12.51
C LEU A 609 -42.37 -32.71 11.95
N ASP A 610 -43.22 -31.71 11.96
CA ASP A 610 -42.89 -30.35 11.53
C ASP A 610 -42.22 -29.61 12.71
N GLY A 611 -40.92 -29.72 12.79
CA GLY A 611 -40.11 -28.96 13.75
C GLY A 611 -40.32 -27.46 13.54
N ILE A 612 -40.57 -26.74 14.64
CA ILE A 612 -40.57 -25.28 14.64
C ILE A 612 -39.13 -24.84 14.42
N PRO A 613 -38.82 -24.05 13.36
CA PRO A 613 -37.50 -23.52 13.17
C PRO A 613 -37.19 -22.53 14.30
N PHE A 614 -36.25 -22.88 15.16
CA PHE A 614 -35.66 -22.00 16.15
C PHE A 614 -34.41 -21.38 15.54
N TYR A 615 -34.29 -20.07 15.64
CA TYR A 615 -33.05 -19.37 15.32
C TYR A 615 -32.29 -19.23 16.63
N GLU A 616 -31.29 -20.07 16.83
CA GLU A 616 -30.31 -19.85 17.85
C GLU A 616 -29.25 -18.91 17.27
N ILE A 617 -29.11 -17.72 17.87
CA ILE A 617 -27.92 -16.94 17.64
C ILE A 617 -26.84 -17.73 18.37
N ALA A 618 -25.99 -18.40 17.61
CA ALA A 618 -24.71 -18.85 18.13
C ALA A 618 -23.95 -17.57 18.51
N SER A 619 -24.22 -17.07 19.74
CA SER A 619 -23.40 -15.99 20.27
C SER A 619 -21.98 -16.53 20.33
N THR A 620 -21.08 -15.93 19.57
CA THR A 620 -19.66 -16.13 19.82
C THR A 620 -19.39 -15.52 21.20
N THR A 621 -19.63 -16.29 22.24
CA THR A 621 -19.36 -15.89 23.61
C THR A 621 -17.87 -15.92 23.94
N GLY A 622 -17.01 -16.29 22.98
CA GLY A 622 -15.58 -16.41 23.12
C GLY A 622 -14.80 -15.21 22.61
N ASP A 623 -13.66 -14.95 23.23
CA ASP A 623 -12.62 -14.06 22.71
C ASP A 623 -12.19 -14.55 21.30
N TRP A 624 -12.01 -13.64 20.33
CA TRP A 624 -11.52 -13.97 18.98
C TRP A 624 -10.25 -14.82 19.01
N GLN A 625 -9.41 -14.69 20.05
CA GLN A 625 -8.19 -15.46 20.24
C GLN A 625 -8.44 -16.97 20.39
N GLU A 626 -9.61 -17.36 20.90
CA GLU A 626 -10.00 -18.77 21.05
C GLU A 626 -10.46 -19.38 19.72
N LEU A 627 -10.83 -18.56 18.76
CA LEU A 627 -11.32 -18.96 17.44
C LEU A 627 -10.22 -19.17 16.41
N VAL A 628 -8.98 -18.84 16.75
CA VAL A 628 -7.84 -18.92 15.82
C VAL A 628 -6.86 -20.03 16.18
N VAL A 629 -6.12 -20.47 15.17
CA VAL A 629 -4.97 -21.37 15.28
C VAL A 629 -3.78 -20.75 14.58
N SER A 630 -2.58 -21.07 15.06
CA SER A 630 -1.34 -20.70 14.39
C SER A 630 -0.78 -21.89 13.59
N GLY A 631 -0.26 -21.60 12.41
CA GLY A 631 0.32 -22.57 11.50
C GLY A 631 1.62 -22.08 10.87
N LYS A 632 2.10 -22.84 9.89
CA LYS A 632 3.29 -22.52 9.08
C LYS A 632 2.90 -22.42 7.62
N GLY A 633 3.51 -21.47 6.92
CA GLY A 633 3.38 -21.27 5.49
C GLY A 633 4.71 -21.40 4.76
N ARG A 634 4.66 -21.81 3.51
CA ARG A 634 5.79 -21.73 2.58
C ARG A 634 5.31 -21.37 1.19
N SER A 635 6.10 -20.56 0.49
CA SER A 635 5.86 -20.24 -0.92
C SER A 635 7.18 -20.21 -1.67
N TYR A 636 7.14 -20.56 -2.95
CA TYR A 636 8.29 -20.53 -3.85
C TYR A 636 7.82 -20.34 -5.28
N GLY A 637 8.68 -19.75 -6.10
CA GLY A 637 8.35 -19.51 -7.50
C GLY A 637 9.54 -19.01 -8.30
N ILE A 638 9.31 -18.90 -9.60
CA ILE A 638 10.25 -18.32 -10.56
C ILE A 638 9.53 -17.20 -11.30
N GLU A 639 10.18 -16.07 -11.40
CA GLU A 639 9.67 -14.85 -12.03
C GLU A 639 10.52 -14.51 -13.25
N PHE A 640 9.88 -14.15 -14.36
CA PHE A 640 10.52 -13.68 -15.59
C PHE A 640 10.00 -12.28 -15.91
N MET A 641 10.88 -11.41 -16.34
CA MET A 641 10.50 -10.10 -16.82
C MET A 641 11.40 -9.67 -17.99
N ALA A 642 10.77 -9.15 -19.04
CA ALA A 642 11.42 -8.45 -20.13
C ALA A 642 10.84 -7.04 -20.20
N GLN A 643 11.67 -6.02 -20.06
CA GLN A 643 11.26 -4.62 -20.00
C GLN A 643 12.01 -3.79 -21.04
N LYS A 644 11.27 -2.91 -21.72
CA LYS A 644 11.82 -1.82 -22.52
C LYS A 644 11.45 -0.49 -21.88
N LYS A 645 12.45 0.25 -21.41
CA LYS A 645 12.28 1.45 -20.56
C LYS A 645 12.09 2.73 -21.37
N PHE A 646 12.61 2.80 -22.63
CA PHE A 646 12.65 4.01 -23.45
C PHE A 646 12.30 3.77 -24.90
N GLY A 647 12.01 4.86 -25.64
CA GLY A 647 11.72 4.91 -27.06
C GLY A 647 10.22 5.02 -27.36
N ARG A 648 9.84 4.96 -28.64
CA ARG A 648 8.45 5.09 -29.09
C ARG A 648 7.51 4.03 -28.52
N THR A 649 8.04 2.84 -28.24
CA THR A 649 7.32 1.73 -27.60
C THR A 649 8.02 1.41 -26.30
N THR A 650 7.33 1.52 -25.18
CA THR A 650 7.80 1.17 -23.83
C THR A 650 6.84 0.18 -23.19
N GLY A 651 7.33 -0.56 -22.20
CA GLY A 651 6.49 -1.51 -21.46
C GLY A 651 7.27 -2.74 -21.02
N TRP A 652 6.55 -3.73 -20.53
CA TRP A 652 7.15 -5.00 -20.09
C TRP A 652 6.22 -6.17 -20.32
N VAL A 653 6.83 -7.35 -20.37
CA VAL A 653 6.16 -8.65 -20.31
C VAL A 653 6.68 -9.36 -19.07
N SER A 654 5.78 -9.89 -18.26
CA SER A 654 6.11 -10.61 -17.04
C SER A 654 5.38 -11.94 -16.97
N TYR A 655 6.01 -12.92 -16.30
CA TYR A 655 5.44 -14.23 -16.02
C TYR A 655 5.94 -14.74 -14.66
N THR A 656 5.06 -15.36 -13.93
CA THR A 656 5.39 -16.02 -12.65
C THR A 656 4.85 -17.43 -12.63
#